data_fc613fcddd9aff0f1f226cdfddd024d7
#
_entry.id   fc613fcddd9aff0f1f226cdfddd024d7
#
_cell.length_a   1.000
_cell.length_b   1.000
_cell.length_c   1.000
_cell.angle_alpha   90.00
_cell.angle_beta   90.00
_cell.angle_gamma   90.00
#
_symmetry.space_group_name_H-M   'P 1'
#
loop_
_entity.id
_entity.type
_entity.pdbx_description
1 polymer ?
#
loop_
_entity_poly.entity_id
_entity_poly.type
_entity_poly.pdbx_seq_one_letter_code
_entity_poly.pdbx_strand_id
1 'polypeptide(L)'
;MLGILTLMPSICFARDYRDSIVMNRVWAFAEKMHHSGHDPMSNVYSVFTMNVSRRNVLLWLVPTMYSVAHGDKVYIGEFYGKARYDAQDRLQLITQVKYGTIPHFRKPIPALYDMLAPNIYAVQFYDDRLLSPFKHSNREFYKYYCTYQEETVMVKFTPRVDNTQLVQGEALVNFQTGAVLSLWFNGEFDMLKFTVTADMNPEDPYGMPKTTKMNASFKFMGNHIDANFSTLFDCPITLPDHIRDVENLDSIVKLRPVPLREEDDSIYHMHDQRIQEEEVAEAAKESADSLSPTRSKVDKVKDFMWDVVGDHMVNSTGFSSGNAYMRISPLFNPLYMSFSTSKGVSYKLQANFTYKWNAGRFLVFEPDMGYTFKKKQFYYTIPLNYTYNLRRSGILSFLWGNGNRTSNAALMEKYSQVLGPGVEFPEFRDEFVALSNNIAIFNWVHLATGLSYHLRKATSCRELIEAAGVSYAYRSFAPSITVRLMPWQKGPVLTANYERSFKKIFGSNLQYERWEFDGAFKYNYRGMRFLNLRAGAGFYTNRSTDYFVDFTNFRDNNLPTGWEDDWSGQFQLVDGRWYNESNYYIRGHLSYDSPLVAMSWVPLVGRFVETERLYLSALGVERTRAYFELGYGLKCRYFSMGVFASFLNTKYNAFEFKSTFELFRRW
;
A
#
# COMPACT_ATOMS: atom_id res chain seq x y z
N MET A 1 51.06 -11.64 -36.62
CA MET A 1 50.49 -11.02 -35.41
C MET A 1 49.20 -10.19 -35.67
N LEU A 2 48.80 -9.97 -36.93
CA LEU A 2 47.55 -9.26 -37.30
C LEU A 2 46.30 -10.16 -37.38
N GLY A 3 46.48 -11.50 -37.48
CA GLY A 3 45.34 -12.42 -37.64
C GLY A 3 44.57 -12.79 -36.34
N ILE A 4 45.14 -12.53 -35.17
CA ILE A 4 44.51 -12.88 -33.87
C ILE A 4 43.59 -11.75 -33.35
N LEU A 5 43.82 -10.52 -33.78
CA LEU A 5 42.99 -9.37 -33.36
C LEU A 5 41.65 -9.26 -34.11
N THR A 6 41.50 -9.91 -35.28
CA THR A 6 40.23 -9.90 -36.03
C THR A 6 39.27 -11.01 -35.65
N LEU A 7 39.74 -12.06 -34.95
CA LEU A 7 38.89 -13.16 -34.48
C LEU A 7 38.21 -12.88 -33.12
N MET A 8 38.77 -12.04 -32.27
CA MET A 8 38.18 -11.71 -30.98
C MET A 8 36.83 -10.93 -31.06
N PRO A 9 36.65 -9.91 -31.91
CA PRO A 9 35.37 -9.26 -32.00
C PRO A 9 34.26 -10.18 -32.58
N SER A 10 34.62 -11.08 -33.49
CA SER A 10 33.64 -11.99 -34.09
C SER A 10 33.13 -13.05 -33.09
N ILE A 11 33.96 -13.50 -32.17
CA ILE A 11 33.58 -14.44 -31.12
C ILE A 11 32.69 -13.75 -30.08
N CYS A 12 32.98 -12.53 -29.70
CA CYS A 12 32.10 -11.73 -28.81
C CYS A 12 30.74 -11.44 -29.45
N PHE A 13 30.69 -11.03 -30.70
CA PHE A 13 29.43 -10.80 -31.42
C PHE A 13 28.61 -12.10 -31.60
N ALA A 14 29.24 -13.23 -31.85
CA ALA A 14 28.56 -14.51 -31.99
C ALA A 14 27.97 -15.02 -30.67
N ARG A 15 28.69 -14.80 -29.55
CA ARG A 15 28.21 -15.15 -28.21
C ARG A 15 27.01 -14.28 -27.79
N ASP A 16 27.12 -12.97 -27.94
CA ASP A 16 26.02 -12.04 -27.65
C ASP A 16 24.77 -12.34 -28.49
N TYR A 17 24.93 -12.77 -29.75
CA TYR A 17 23.81 -13.13 -30.61
C TYR A 17 23.11 -14.41 -30.12
N ARG A 18 23.85 -15.46 -29.74
CA ARG A 18 23.29 -16.70 -29.20
C ARG A 18 22.57 -16.45 -27.87
N ASP A 19 23.15 -15.69 -26.97
CA ASP A 19 22.55 -15.33 -25.68
C ASP A 19 21.24 -14.57 -25.88
N SER A 20 21.19 -13.68 -26.89
CA SER A 20 19.97 -12.98 -27.26
C SER A 20 18.86 -13.91 -27.77
N ILE A 21 19.20 -14.99 -28.51
CA ILE A 21 18.21 -15.98 -28.98
C ILE A 21 17.59 -16.71 -27.79
N VAL A 22 18.42 -17.15 -26.83
CA VAL A 22 17.91 -17.85 -25.63
C VAL A 22 16.98 -16.92 -24.85
N MET A 23 17.42 -15.71 -24.56
CA MET A 23 16.62 -14.76 -23.79
C MET A 23 15.33 -14.36 -24.52
N ASN A 24 15.35 -14.24 -25.83
CA ASN A 24 14.12 -13.98 -26.61
C ASN A 24 13.12 -15.14 -26.48
N ARG A 25 13.59 -16.40 -26.42
CA ARG A 25 12.71 -17.55 -26.18
C ARG A 25 12.14 -17.54 -24.76
N VAL A 26 12.96 -17.24 -23.75
CA VAL A 26 12.50 -17.08 -22.35
C VAL A 26 11.43 -16.00 -22.25
N TRP A 27 11.68 -14.84 -22.84
CA TRP A 27 10.68 -13.75 -22.82
C TRP A 27 9.43 -14.09 -23.62
N ALA A 28 9.55 -14.76 -24.76
CA ALA A 28 8.40 -15.22 -25.53
C ALA A 28 7.59 -16.28 -24.78
N PHE A 29 8.25 -17.14 -23.99
CA PHE A 29 7.58 -18.08 -23.10
C PHE A 29 6.82 -17.34 -21.99
N ALA A 30 7.46 -16.37 -21.32
CA ALA A 30 6.87 -15.56 -20.28
C ALA A 30 5.66 -14.72 -20.75
N GLU A 31 5.65 -14.28 -22.02
CA GLU A 31 4.50 -13.53 -22.58
C GLU A 31 3.27 -14.43 -22.87
N LYS A 32 3.43 -15.73 -22.93
CA LYS A 32 2.32 -16.67 -23.09
C LYS A 32 1.62 -16.99 -21.77
N MET A 33 2.28 -16.74 -20.62
CA MET A 33 1.70 -16.99 -19.31
C MET A 33 0.70 -15.89 -18.97
N HIS A 34 -0.55 -16.30 -18.75
CA HIS A 34 -1.64 -15.40 -18.34
C HIS A 34 -2.48 -16.08 -17.27
N HIS A 35 -2.84 -15.33 -16.23
CA HIS A 35 -3.69 -15.79 -15.15
C HIS A 35 -5.09 -15.16 -15.28
N SER A 36 -6.12 -16.00 -15.33
CA SER A 36 -7.52 -15.56 -15.44
C SER A 36 -8.15 -15.19 -14.10
N GLY A 37 -7.51 -15.57 -13.00
CA GLY A 37 -8.07 -15.49 -11.64
C GLY A 37 -9.14 -16.54 -11.33
N HIS A 38 -9.50 -17.38 -12.32
CA HIS A 38 -10.37 -18.55 -12.16
C HIS A 38 -9.61 -19.86 -12.39
N ASP A 39 -8.31 -19.79 -12.53
CA ASP A 39 -7.43 -20.93 -12.73
C ASP A 39 -7.55 -21.92 -11.55
N PRO A 40 -7.36 -23.22 -11.77
CA PRO A 40 -7.41 -24.20 -10.70
C PRO A 40 -6.37 -23.88 -9.61
N MET A 41 -6.70 -24.20 -8.38
CA MET A 41 -5.77 -24.03 -7.26
C MET A 41 -4.95 -25.32 -7.09
N SER A 42 -3.64 -25.17 -6.97
CA SER A 42 -2.72 -26.26 -6.61
C SER A 42 -2.76 -26.48 -5.09
N ASN A 43 -2.75 -27.73 -4.64
CA ASN A 43 -2.58 -28.05 -3.23
C ASN A 43 -1.14 -27.76 -2.81
N VAL A 44 -0.96 -27.14 -1.65
CA VAL A 44 0.35 -26.70 -1.17
C VAL A 44 0.57 -27.16 0.27
N TYR A 45 1.77 -27.67 0.53
CA TYR A 45 2.27 -27.93 1.88
C TYR A 45 3.54 -27.12 2.10
N SER A 46 3.63 -26.45 3.23
CA SER A 46 4.82 -25.69 3.61
C SER A 46 5.19 -25.94 5.06
N VAL A 47 6.46 -26.10 5.30
CA VAL A 47 7.07 -26.10 6.63
C VAL A 47 8.06 -24.95 6.72
N PHE A 48 8.07 -24.27 7.85
CA PHE A 48 9.06 -23.25 8.14
C PHE A 48 9.67 -23.46 9.52
N THR A 49 10.95 -23.11 9.63
CA THR A 49 11.66 -23.00 10.92
C THR A 49 12.17 -21.57 11.06
N MET A 50 12.13 -21.04 12.27
CA MET A 50 12.58 -19.69 12.57
C MET A 50 13.46 -19.70 13.83
N ASN A 51 14.62 -19.05 13.75
CA ASN A 51 15.57 -18.93 14.86
C ASN A 51 15.80 -17.44 15.19
N VAL A 52 15.56 -17.07 16.43
CA VAL A 52 15.75 -15.71 16.95
C VAL A 52 17.08 -15.67 17.70
N SER A 53 18.17 -15.40 17.01
CA SER A 53 19.50 -15.40 17.58
C SER A 53 19.78 -14.21 18.49
N ARG A 54 19.21 -13.04 18.17
CA ARG A 54 19.29 -11.83 19.00
C ARG A 54 17.98 -11.07 18.97
N ARG A 55 17.53 -10.62 20.16
CA ARG A 55 16.32 -9.81 20.32
C ARG A 55 16.50 -8.74 21.39
N ASN A 56 15.87 -7.58 21.21
CA ASN A 56 15.84 -6.49 22.18
C ASN A 56 14.43 -5.85 22.23
N VAL A 57 14.24 -4.88 23.14
CA VAL A 57 12.97 -4.22 23.40
C VAL A 57 12.37 -3.55 22.14
N LEU A 58 13.19 -3.17 21.16
CA LEU A 58 12.70 -2.56 19.93
C LEU A 58 11.87 -3.53 19.07
N LEU A 59 12.10 -4.84 19.21
CA LEU A 59 11.28 -5.85 18.55
C LEU A 59 9.83 -5.85 19.05
N TRP A 60 9.58 -5.42 20.28
CA TRP A 60 8.22 -5.28 20.83
C TRP A 60 7.40 -4.19 20.13
N LEU A 61 8.09 -3.19 19.60
CA LEU A 61 7.45 -2.09 18.86
C LEU A 61 7.06 -2.49 17.43
N VAL A 62 7.56 -3.63 16.93
CA VAL A 62 7.18 -4.18 15.63
C VAL A 62 5.94 -5.07 15.81
N PRO A 63 4.76 -4.65 15.37
CA PRO A 63 3.49 -5.33 15.68
C PRO A 63 3.47 -6.80 15.27
N THR A 64 4.15 -7.11 14.17
CA THR A 64 4.24 -8.47 13.62
C THR A 64 5.24 -9.36 14.36
N MET A 65 6.10 -8.80 15.20
CA MET A 65 7.18 -9.52 15.88
C MET A 65 7.01 -9.62 17.39
N TYR A 66 5.88 -9.14 17.92
CA TYR A 66 5.67 -9.12 19.37
C TYR A 66 5.72 -10.50 20.02
N SER A 67 5.04 -11.49 19.43
CA SER A 67 5.06 -12.88 19.91
C SER A 67 6.46 -13.52 19.82
N VAL A 68 7.22 -13.13 18.80
CA VAL A 68 8.62 -13.56 18.63
C VAL A 68 9.56 -12.89 19.64
N ALA A 69 9.23 -11.66 20.04
CA ALA A 69 10.02 -10.91 21.03
C ALA A 69 9.93 -11.50 22.43
N HIS A 70 8.80 -12.11 22.79
CA HIS A 70 8.53 -12.64 24.14
C HIS A 70 8.59 -14.16 24.26
N GLY A 71 8.40 -14.89 23.16
CA GLY A 71 8.36 -16.35 23.15
C GLY A 71 9.72 -17.04 23.12
N ASP A 72 9.75 -18.20 22.52
CA ASP A 72 10.95 -19.02 22.33
C ASP A 72 11.98 -18.37 21.40
N LYS A 73 13.15 -18.99 21.31
CA LYS A 73 14.16 -18.60 20.32
C LYS A 73 14.05 -19.38 19.02
N VAL A 74 13.47 -20.58 19.08
CA VAL A 74 13.33 -21.48 17.94
C VAL A 74 11.85 -21.83 17.78
N TYR A 75 11.36 -21.70 16.58
CA TYR A 75 9.97 -21.98 16.22
C TYR A 75 9.90 -22.85 15.00
N ILE A 76 8.84 -23.65 14.93
CA ILE A 76 8.45 -24.41 13.74
C ILE A 76 6.97 -24.18 13.47
N GLY A 77 6.58 -24.24 12.21
CA GLY A 77 5.19 -24.24 11.81
C GLY A 77 4.99 -24.88 10.47
N GLU A 78 3.84 -25.45 10.29
CA GLU A 78 3.42 -26.14 9.08
C GLU A 78 2.03 -25.67 8.68
N PHE A 79 1.78 -25.67 7.38
CA PHE A 79 0.42 -25.53 6.87
C PHE A 79 0.19 -26.35 5.62
N TYR A 80 -1.07 -26.72 5.43
CA TYR A 80 -1.60 -27.31 4.23
C TYR A 80 -2.73 -26.44 3.68
N GLY A 81 -2.77 -26.23 2.38
CA GLY A 81 -3.75 -25.34 1.79
C GLY A 81 -3.78 -25.39 0.26
N LYS A 82 -4.29 -24.35 -0.34
CA LYS A 82 -4.40 -24.18 -1.78
C LYS A 82 -3.80 -22.85 -2.23
N ALA A 83 -3.10 -22.87 -3.37
CA ALA A 83 -2.45 -21.70 -3.94
C ALA A 83 -2.71 -21.57 -5.44
N ARG A 84 -2.78 -20.34 -5.93
CA ARG A 84 -2.78 -19.97 -7.36
C ARG A 84 -2.31 -18.54 -7.54
N TYR A 85 -2.00 -18.14 -8.76
CA TYR A 85 -1.87 -16.73 -9.10
C TYR A 85 -3.22 -16.13 -9.52
N ASP A 86 -3.50 -14.91 -9.12
CA ASP A 86 -4.71 -14.18 -9.53
C ASP A 86 -4.51 -13.45 -10.88
N ALA A 87 -5.56 -12.79 -11.38
CA ALA A 87 -5.50 -12.02 -12.63
C ALA A 87 -4.55 -10.83 -12.61
N GLN A 88 -4.00 -10.47 -11.45
CA GLN A 88 -2.98 -9.44 -11.23
C GLN A 88 -1.59 -10.03 -10.95
N ASP A 89 -1.39 -11.33 -11.26
CA ASP A 89 -0.14 -12.06 -11.03
C ASP A 89 0.28 -12.21 -9.55
N ARG A 90 -0.63 -12.00 -8.59
CA ARG A 90 -0.37 -12.11 -7.15
C ARG A 90 -0.70 -13.51 -6.64
N LEU A 91 0.10 -13.98 -5.69
CA LEU A 91 -0.16 -15.26 -5.04
C LEU A 91 -1.41 -15.18 -4.15
N GLN A 92 -2.42 -15.98 -4.46
CA GLN A 92 -3.56 -16.26 -3.58
C GLN A 92 -3.29 -17.56 -2.83
N LEU A 93 -3.16 -17.48 -1.50
CA LEU A 93 -2.98 -18.62 -0.62
C LEU A 93 -4.21 -18.77 0.28
N ILE A 94 -4.79 -19.97 0.33
CA ILE A 94 -5.87 -20.34 1.24
C ILE A 94 -5.32 -21.41 2.18
N THR A 95 -5.08 -21.05 3.42
CA THR A 95 -4.68 -21.98 4.48
C THR A 95 -5.88 -22.77 4.93
N GLN A 96 -5.80 -24.10 4.88
CA GLN A 96 -6.87 -25.01 5.30
C GLN A 96 -6.58 -25.63 6.65
N VAL A 97 -5.40 -26.20 6.83
CA VAL A 97 -4.94 -26.77 8.09
C VAL A 97 -3.56 -26.19 8.40
N LYS A 98 -3.32 -25.84 9.65
CA LYS A 98 -2.04 -25.31 10.11
C LYS A 98 -1.74 -25.77 11.52
N TYR A 99 -0.48 -25.83 11.88
CA TYR A 99 -0.01 -26.02 13.24
C TYR A 99 1.39 -25.42 13.42
N GLY A 100 1.72 -24.95 14.62
CA GLY A 100 3.06 -24.43 14.88
C GLY A 100 3.25 -23.98 16.32
N THR A 101 4.51 -23.84 16.69
CA THR A 101 4.94 -23.48 18.05
C THR A 101 4.92 -21.98 18.33
N ILE A 102 4.60 -21.13 17.33
CA ILE A 102 4.47 -19.69 17.54
C ILE A 102 3.15 -19.37 18.21
N PRO A 103 3.16 -18.72 19.38
CA PRO A 103 1.93 -18.36 20.07
C PRO A 103 1.06 -17.49 19.17
N HIS A 104 -0.22 -17.89 19.04
CA HIS A 104 -1.24 -17.15 18.28
C HIS A 104 -0.95 -16.90 16.81
N PHE A 105 -0.17 -17.71 16.13
CA PHE A 105 0.04 -17.73 14.68
C PHE A 105 -0.29 -16.39 13.96
N ARG A 106 0.11 -15.28 14.59
CA ARG A 106 -0.22 -13.93 14.13
C ARG A 106 0.77 -13.49 13.05
N LYS A 107 0.26 -12.98 12.03
CA LYS A 107 0.70 -12.18 10.87
C LYS A 107 2.17 -11.88 10.48
N PRO A 108 3.27 -12.13 11.18
CA PRO A 108 4.59 -11.98 10.54
C PRO A 108 4.80 -13.05 9.48
N ILE A 109 4.22 -14.21 9.70
CA ILE A 109 4.37 -15.38 8.86
C ILE A 109 3.53 -15.27 7.59
N PRO A 110 2.25 -14.81 7.59
CA PRO A 110 1.52 -14.55 6.36
C PRO A 110 2.18 -13.56 5.41
N ALA A 111 2.92 -12.57 5.89
CA ALA A 111 3.67 -11.67 5.02
C ALA A 111 4.83 -12.37 4.29
N LEU A 112 5.41 -13.40 4.91
CA LEU A 112 6.42 -14.26 4.29
C LEU A 112 5.78 -15.34 3.40
N TYR A 113 4.53 -15.71 3.63
CA TYR A 113 3.79 -16.64 2.77
C TYR A 113 3.57 -16.08 1.37
N ASP A 114 3.45 -14.76 1.21
CA ASP A 114 3.41 -14.14 -0.09
C ASP A 114 4.71 -14.37 -0.90
N MET A 115 5.80 -14.73 -0.22
CA MET A 115 7.10 -15.01 -0.82
C MET A 115 7.40 -16.48 -1.09
N LEU A 116 6.47 -17.41 -0.80
CA LEU A 116 6.69 -18.84 -0.98
C LEU A 116 6.74 -19.26 -2.45
N ALA A 117 6.01 -18.59 -3.32
CA ALA A 117 5.98 -18.89 -4.74
C ALA A 117 6.33 -17.65 -5.56
N PRO A 118 7.57 -17.56 -6.10
CA PRO A 118 7.91 -16.47 -7.01
C PRO A 118 7.19 -16.62 -8.34
N ASN A 119 6.37 -15.64 -8.73
CA ASN A 119 5.82 -15.59 -10.08
C ASN A 119 6.89 -15.09 -11.05
N ILE A 120 7.73 -15.99 -11.54
CA ILE A 120 8.93 -15.64 -12.32
C ILE A 120 8.60 -15.02 -13.68
N TYR A 121 7.43 -15.33 -14.24
CA TYR A 121 7.00 -14.84 -15.55
C TYR A 121 6.18 -13.54 -15.47
N ALA A 122 5.86 -13.07 -14.28
CA ALA A 122 5.26 -11.75 -14.06
C ALA A 122 6.30 -10.61 -14.23
N VAL A 123 5.82 -9.37 -14.26
CA VAL A 123 6.70 -8.19 -14.26
C VAL A 123 7.49 -8.12 -12.96
N GLN A 124 6.85 -8.52 -11.87
CA GLN A 124 7.44 -8.55 -10.54
C GLN A 124 7.24 -9.92 -9.90
N PHE A 125 8.24 -10.35 -9.14
CA PHE A 125 8.14 -11.57 -8.36
C PHE A 125 7.15 -11.40 -7.20
N TYR A 126 6.98 -11.41 -6.25
CA TYR A 126 6.26 -11.27 -5.01
C TYR A 126 5.42 -9.98 -4.89
N ASP A 127 4.42 -9.78 -5.73
CA ASP A 127 3.46 -8.67 -5.60
C ASP A 127 4.09 -7.29 -5.27
N ASP A 128 4.51 -6.56 -6.30
CA ASP A 128 5.13 -5.23 -6.22
C ASP A 128 6.54 -5.14 -5.58
N ARG A 129 7.24 -6.25 -5.38
CA ARG A 129 8.49 -6.21 -4.61
C ARG A 129 9.76 -6.24 -5.45
N LEU A 130 9.89 -7.21 -6.34
CA LEU A 130 11.14 -7.47 -7.06
C LEU A 130 10.91 -7.59 -8.55
N LEU A 131 11.76 -6.95 -9.35
CA LEU A 131 11.65 -6.99 -10.81
C LEU A 131 12.15 -8.32 -11.37
N SER A 132 11.32 -9.03 -12.13
CA SER A 132 11.69 -10.31 -12.71
C SER A 132 12.68 -10.15 -13.86
N PRO A 133 13.82 -10.88 -13.87
CA PRO A 133 14.73 -10.92 -15.01
C PRO A 133 14.17 -11.66 -16.24
N PHE A 134 13.09 -12.44 -16.05
CA PHE A 134 12.49 -13.24 -17.12
C PHE A 134 11.40 -12.51 -17.90
N LYS A 135 11.03 -11.28 -17.52
CA LYS A 135 10.09 -10.44 -18.27
C LYS A 135 10.80 -9.46 -19.20
N HIS A 136 10.41 -9.44 -20.47
CA HIS A 136 11.05 -8.58 -21.49
C HIS A 136 11.09 -7.10 -21.14
N SER A 137 10.05 -6.59 -20.43
CA SER A 137 9.99 -5.21 -19.96
C SER A 137 11.14 -4.80 -19.02
N ASN A 138 11.75 -5.77 -18.33
CA ASN A 138 12.79 -5.54 -17.32
C ASN A 138 14.22 -5.81 -17.85
N ARG A 139 14.34 -6.19 -19.13
CA ARG A 139 15.63 -6.59 -19.73
C ARG A 139 16.77 -5.59 -19.56
N GLU A 140 16.44 -4.31 -19.53
CA GLU A 140 17.42 -3.24 -19.43
C GLU A 140 18.04 -3.07 -18.04
N PHE A 141 17.44 -3.67 -17.02
CA PHE A 141 17.96 -3.65 -15.65
C PHE A 141 18.97 -4.77 -15.37
N TYR A 142 19.07 -5.75 -16.27
CA TYR A 142 19.88 -6.94 -16.08
C TYR A 142 20.94 -7.11 -17.17
N LYS A 143 22.01 -7.85 -16.80
CA LYS A 143 23.00 -8.46 -17.71
C LYS A 143 22.78 -9.96 -17.67
N TYR A 144 22.86 -10.60 -18.82
CA TYR A 144 22.66 -12.04 -18.96
C TYR A 144 23.93 -12.67 -19.51
N TYR A 145 24.27 -13.84 -18.99
CA TYR A 145 25.38 -14.67 -19.44
C TYR A 145 24.88 -16.09 -19.58
N CYS A 146 25.00 -16.67 -20.77
CA CYS A 146 24.51 -18.01 -21.06
C CYS A 146 25.66 -19.01 -21.15
N THR A 147 25.51 -20.15 -20.48
CA THR A 147 26.40 -21.31 -20.59
C THR A 147 25.60 -22.48 -21.12
N TYR A 148 25.98 -22.99 -22.28
CA TYR A 148 25.22 -23.99 -23.04
C TYR A 148 25.60 -25.39 -22.59
N GLN A 149 24.59 -26.23 -22.36
CA GLN A 149 24.66 -27.66 -22.15
C GLN A 149 23.68 -28.28 -23.17
N GLU A 150 23.89 -29.48 -23.63
CA GLU A 150 23.15 -30.16 -24.74
C GLU A 150 21.76 -29.58 -25.05
N GLU A 151 20.77 -29.87 -24.21
CA GLU A 151 19.35 -29.42 -24.38
C GLU A 151 18.98 -28.25 -23.47
N THR A 152 19.87 -27.88 -22.56
CA THR A 152 19.60 -26.83 -21.55
C THR A 152 20.63 -25.72 -21.59
N VAL A 153 20.26 -24.56 -21.05
CA VAL A 153 21.14 -23.41 -20.96
C VAL A 153 21.09 -22.88 -19.54
N MET A 154 22.24 -22.74 -18.90
CA MET A 154 22.37 -22.03 -17.65
C MET A 154 22.44 -20.54 -17.92
N VAL A 155 21.43 -19.81 -17.53
CA VAL A 155 21.34 -18.36 -17.67
C VAL A 155 21.67 -17.71 -16.33
N LYS A 156 22.81 -17.04 -16.26
CA LYS A 156 23.19 -16.19 -15.12
C LYS A 156 22.68 -14.79 -15.37
N PHE A 157 21.94 -14.22 -14.41
CA PHE A 157 21.44 -12.86 -14.47
C PHE A 157 21.99 -12.03 -13.31
N THR A 158 22.48 -10.84 -13.64
CA THR A 158 23.05 -9.90 -12.67
C THR A 158 22.48 -8.51 -12.88
N PRO A 159 22.16 -7.76 -11.81
CA PRO A 159 21.73 -6.37 -11.92
C PRO A 159 22.79 -5.50 -12.62
N ARG A 160 22.33 -4.50 -13.38
CA ARG A 160 23.20 -3.45 -13.95
C ARG A 160 23.53 -2.38 -12.93
N VAL A 161 22.69 -2.21 -11.92
CA VAL A 161 22.84 -1.24 -10.82
C VAL A 161 22.54 -1.95 -9.50
N ASP A 162 23.15 -1.50 -8.42
CA ASP A 162 22.86 -2.00 -7.07
C ASP A 162 21.53 -1.38 -6.59
N ASN A 163 20.45 -2.16 -6.64
CA ASN A 163 19.11 -1.72 -6.21
C ASN A 163 18.35 -2.89 -5.58
N THR A 164 17.67 -2.64 -4.49
CA THR A 164 16.93 -3.66 -3.71
C THR A 164 15.76 -4.29 -4.43
N GLN A 165 15.28 -3.70 -5.54
CA GLN A 165 14.26 -4.31 -6.39
C GLN A 165 14.82 -5.35 -7.37
N LEU A 166 16.13 -5.43 -7.50
CA LEU A 166 16.78 -6.31 -8.44
C LEU A 166 17.39 -7.51 -7.74
N VAL A 167 17.31 -8.65 -8.38
CA VAL A 167 17.85 -9.93 -7.89
C VAL A 167 19.00 -10.41 -8.74
N GLN A 168 19.88 -11.21 -8.16
CA GLN A 168 20.93 -11.89 -8.91
C GLN A 168 20.86 -13.38 -8.70
N GLY A 169 21.17 -14.15 -9.74
CA GLY A 169 21.10 -15.61 -9.65
C GLY A 169 21.36 -16.30 -10.97
N GLU A 170 20.97 -17.57 -11.00
CA GLU A 170 21.13 -18.47 -12.13
C GLU A 170 19.84 -19.26 -12.35
N ALA A 171 19.52 -19.52 -13.60
CA ALA A 171 18.37 -20.32 -13.99
C ALA A 171 18.75 -21.35 -15.06
N LEU A 172 18.32 -22.57 -14.87
CA LEU A 172 18.40 -23.60 -15.90
C LEU A 172 17.18 -23.49 -16.81
N VAL A 173 17.40 -23.31 -18.09
CA VAL A 173 16.38 -23.03 -19.08
C VAL A 173 16.40 -24.11 -20.17
N ASN A 174 15.23 -24.58 -20.60
CA ASN A 174 15.13 -25.43 -21.78
C ASN A 174 15.42 -24.60 -23.05
N PHE A 175 16.41 -25.02 -23.81
CA PHE A 175 16.87 -24.28 -24.99
C PHE A 175 15.80 -24.15 -26.07
N GLN A 176 14.94 -25.16 -26.26
CA GLN A 176 13.93 -25.20 -27.33
C GLN A 176 12.72 -24.32 -26.97
N THR A 177 12.19 -24.48 -25.76
CA THR A 177 10.92 -23.85 -25.35
C THR A 177 11.14 -22.48 -24.71
N GLY A 178 12.28 -22.23 -24.08
CA GLY A 178 12.54 -21.07 -23.23
C GLY A 178 11.96 -21.19 -21.82
N ALA A 179 11.38 -22.34 -21.45
CA ALA A 179 10.85 -22.58 -20.12
C ALA A 179 11.98 -22.68 -19.09
N VAL A 180 11.81 -22.04 -17.94
CA VAL A 180 12.71 -22.18 -16.77
C VAL A 180 12.41 -23.52 -16.10
N LEU A 181 13.44 -24.34 -15.89
CA LEU A 181 13.33 -25.65 -15.24
C LEU A 181 13.65 -25.56 -13.75
N SER A 182 14.68 -24.83 -13.40
CA SER A 182 15.04 -24.52 -12.01
C SER A 182 15.71 -23.17 -11.95
N LEU A 183 15.65 -22.55 -10.78
CA LEU A 183 16.32 -21.26 -10.56
C LEU A 183 16.80 -21.15 -9.13
N TRP A 184 17.86 -20.39 -8.98
CA TRP A 184 18.39 -19.94 -7.71
C TRP A 184 18.63 -18.42 -7.80
N PHE A 185 18.19 -17.67 -6.78
CA PHE A 185 18.48 -16.25 -6.71
C PHE A 185 18.53 -15.75 -5.28
N ASN A 186 19.24 -14.65 -5.09
CA ASN A 186 19.26 -13.90 -3.86
C ASN A 186 18.74 -12.48 -4.11
N GLY A 187 18.20 -11.91 -3.04
CA GLY A 187 17.63 -10.57 -3.05
C GLY A 187 17.59 -9.97 -1.66
N GLU A 188 17.21 -8.72 -1.61
CA GLU A 188 16.99 -7.97 -0.38
C GLU A 188 15.67 -7.21 -0.50
N PHE A 189 14.83 -7.33 0.51
CA PHE A 189 13.57 -6.62 0.56
C PHE A 189 13.20 -6.34 2.02
N ASP A 190 12.94 -5.08 2.33
CA ASP A 190 12.42 -4.66 3.63
C ASP A 190 13.27 -5.12 4.84
N MET A 191 14.59 -4.95 4.76
CA MET A 191 15.60 -5.42 5.74
C MET A 191 15.73 -6.96 5.79
N LEU A 192 15.01 -7.67 4.96
CA LEU A 192 15.08 -9.11 4.79
C LEU A 192 16.05 -9.44 3.65
N LYS A 193 17.12 -10.14 3.94
CA LYS A 193 17.97 -10.77 2.92
C LYS A 193 17.53 -12.20 2.76
N PHE A 194 17.37 -12.63 1.52
CA PHE A 194 16.90 -13.98 1.27
C PHE A 194 17.56 -14.61 0.06
N THR A 195 17.54 -15.93 0.08
CA THR A 195 17.94 -16.79 -1.04
C THR A 195 16.78 -17.73 -1.32
N VAL A 196 16.40 -17.83 -2.58
CA VAL A 196 15.34 -18.72 -3.04
C VAL A 196 15.90 -19.70 -4.04
N THR A 197 15.54 -20.96 -3.88
CA THR A 197 15.73 -22.02 -4.88
C THR A 197 14.36 -22.54 -5.23
N ALA A 198 14.05 -22.65 -6.53
CA ALA A 198 12.77 -23.18 -7.00
C ALA A 198 13.00 -24.16 -8.15
N ASP A 199 12.32 -25.29 -8.08
CA ASP A 199 12.18 -26.21 -9.19
C ASP A 199 10.81 -25.95 -9.84
N MET A 200 10.83 -25.69 -11.14
CA MET A 200 9.63 -25.34 -11.88
C MET A 200 9.00 -26.58 -12.52
N ASN A 201 7.69 -26.55 -12.70
CA ASN A 201 7.01 -27.54 -13.51
C ASN A 201 6.81 -26.97 -14.92
N PRO A 202 7.61 -27.38 -15.93
CA PRO A 202 7.51 -26.82 -17.29
C PRO A 202 6.22 -27.20 -18.00
N GLU A 203 5.49 -28.21 -17.51
CA GLU A 203 4.20 -28.66 -18.05
C GLU A 203 3.02 -27.93 -17.43
N ASP A 204 3.24 -27.22 -16.30
CA ASP A 204 2.19 -26.42 -15.68
C ASP A 204 1.90 -25.17 -16.52
N PRO A 205 0.66 -25.02 -17.03
CA PRO A 205 0.30 -23.88 -17.87
C PRO A 205 0.23 -22.56 -17.10
N TYR A 206 0.29 -22.61 -15.76
CA TYR A 206 0.16 -21.46 -14.87
C TYR A 206 1.50 -21.01 -14.27
N GLY A 207 2.59 -21.73 -14.56
CA GLY A 207 3.93 -21.38 -14.11
C GLY A 207 4.15 -21.47 -12.60
N MET A 208 3.35 -22.31 -11.91
CA MET A 208 3.58 -22.60 -10.49
C MET A 208 4.85 -23.44 -10.32
N PRO A 209 5.67 -23.18 -9.30
CA PRO A 209 6.79 -24.05 -8.98
C PRO A 209 6.31 -25.42 -8.49
N LYS A 210 7.15 -26.44 -8.64
CA LYS A 210 6.97 -27.75 -8.02
C LYS A 210 7.44 -27.73 -6.57
N THR A 211 8.60 -27.15 -6.35
CA THR A 211 9.18 -26.96 -5.01
C THR A 211 9.81 -25.59 -4.88
N THR A 212 9.77 -25.04 -3.68
CA THR A 212 10.55 -23.84 -3.34
C THR A 212 11.20 -23.99 -1.98
N LYS A 213 12.42 -23.46 -1.87
CA LYS A 213 13.13 -23.32 -0.60
C LYS A 213 13.58 -21.87 -0.47
N MET A 214 13.26 -21.24 0.65
CA MET A 214 13.65 -19.86 0.93
C MET A 214 14.40 -19.82 2.27
N ASN A 215 15.59 -19.27 2.26
CA ASN A 215 16.34 -18.92 3.46
C ASN A 215 16.33 -17.40 3.60
N ALA A 216 15.81 -16.92 4.70
CA ALA A 216 15.60 -15.50 4.94
C ALA A 216 16.29 -15.08 6.24
N SER A 217 16.96 -13.94 6.23
CA SER A 217 17.65 -13.36 7.39
C SER A 217 17.22 -11.91 7.57
N PHE A 218 16.60 -11.61 8.70
CA PHE A 218 16.17 -10.28 9.10
C PHE A 218 17.14 -9.70 10.14
N LYS A 219 17.67 -8.51 9.84
CA LYS A 219 18.58 -7.77 10.74
C LYS A 219 18.12 -6.34 10.90
N PHE A 220 17.70 -5.98 12.12
CA PHE A 220 17.22 -4.64 12.41
C PHE A 220 17.57 -4.20 13.83
N MET A 221 18.30 -3.09 13.96
CA MET A 221 18.61 -2.45 15.25
C MET A 221 19.08 -3.44 16.34
N GLY A 222 19.99 -4.35 15.99
CA GLY A 222 20.53 -5.34 16.92
C GLY A 222 19.71 -6.62 17.09
N ASN A 223 18.54 -6.71 16.46
CA ASN A 223 17.76 -7.94 16.36
C ASN A 223 18.24 -8.77 15.17
N HIS A 224 18.23 -10.08 15.30
CA HIS A 224 18.61 -11.01 14.24
C HIS A 224 17.70 -12.24 14.28
N ILE A 225 17.00 -12.48 13.17
CA ILE A 225 16.07 -13.59 13.00
C ILE A 225 16.37 -14.26 11.66
N ASP A 226 16.58 -15.56 11.69
CA ASP A 226 16.74 -16.39 10.50
C ASP A 226 15.52 -17.30 10.35
N ALA A 227 15.00 -17.42 9.14
CA ALA A 227 13.85 -18.25 8.82
C ALA A 227 14.11 -19.08 7.56
N ASN A 228 13.75 -20.35 7.60
CA ASN A 228 13.87 -21.26 6.50
C ASN A 228 12.49 -21.79 6.14
N PHE A 229 12.11 -21.71 4.88
CA PHE A 229 10.86 -22.23 4.35
C PHE A 229 11.14 -23.32 3.33
N SER A 230 10.36 -24.39 3.37
CA SER A 230 10.33 -25.42 2.35
C SER A 230 8.88 -25.67 1.96
N THR A 231 8.57 -25.47 0.68
CA THR A 231 7.20 -25.56 0.18
C THR A 231 7.13 -26.51 -1.00
N LEU A 232 6.13 -27.37 -0.96
CA LEU A 232 5.80 -28.35 -2.00
C LEU A 232 4.44 -27.95 -2.58
N PHE A 233 4.37 -27.88 -3.91
CA PHE A 233 3.14 -27.62 -4.64
C PHE A 233 2.65 -28.90 -5.30
N ASP A 234 1.40 -28.88 -5.74
CA ASP A 234 0.75 -30.03 -6.37
C ASP A 234 0.72 -31.29 -5.47
N CYS A 235 0.45 -31.09 -4.20
CA CYS A 235 0.33 -32.17 -3.22
C CYS A 235 -0.90 -33.05 -3.53
N PRO A 236 -0.82 -34.39 -3.29
CA PRO A 236 -1.83 -35.34 -3.77
C PRO A 236 -3.17 -35.27 -3.02
N ILE A 237 -3.20 -34.76 -1.80
CA ILE A 237 -4.40 -34.75 -0.96
C ILE A 237 -5.19 -33.48 -1.20
N THR A 238 -6.44 -33.58 -1.63
CA THR A 238 -7.33 -32.42 -1.79
C THR A 238 -8.34 -32.38 -0.64
N LEU A 239 -8.30 -31.29 0.11
CA LEU A 239 -9.26 -31.03 1.18
C LEU A 239 -10.49 -30.27 0.66
N PRO A 240 -11.67 -30.46 1.27
CA PRO A 240 -12.87 -29.68 0.95
C PRO A 240 -12.67 -28.17 1.16
N ASP A 241 -13.29 -27.35 0.32
CA ASP A 241 -13.12 -25.88 0.31
C ASP A 241 -13.70 -25.17 1.57
N HIS A 242 -14.57 -25.84 2.31
CA HIS A 242 -15.14 -25.28 3.54
C HIS A 242 -14.16 -25.35 4.73
N ILE A 243 -13.12 -26.19 4.65
CA ILE A 243 -12.08 -26.26 5.68
C ILE A 243 -11.16 -25.07 5.50
N ARG A 244 -11.07 -24.22 6.53
CA ARG A 244 -10.20 -23.04 6.54
C ARG A 244 -9.65 -22.78 7.93
N ASP A 245 -8.36 -22.49 8.00
CA ASP A 245 -7.64 -22.10 9.22
C ASP A 245 -7.84 -23.03 10.42
N VAL A 246 -7.98 -24.33 10.17
CA VAL A 246 -8.08 -25.32 11.23
C VAL A 246 -6.69 -25.53 11.86
N GLU A 247 -6.57 -25.33 13.16
CA GLU A 247 -5.32 -25.55 13.90
C GLU A 247 -5.36 -26.91 14.56
N ASN A 248 -4.65 -27.90 13.99
CA ASN A 248 -4.65 -29.28 14.48
C ASN A 248 -3.41 -30.04 14.02
N LEU A 249 -2.60 -30.52 15.00
CA LEU A 249 -1.37 -31.28 14.74
C LEU A 249 -1.65 -32.64 14.08
N ASP A 250 -2.60 -33.42 14.60
CA ASP A 250 -2.89 -34.75 14.07
C ASP A 250 -3.33 -34.69 12.60
N SER A 251 -4.04 -33.64 12.22
CA SER A 251 -4.46 -33.41 10.86
C SER A 251 -3.28 -33.07 9.97
N ILE A 252 -2.37 -32.19 10.41
CA ILE A 252 -1.23 -31.80 9.59
C ILE A 252 -0.25 -32.96 9.41
N VAL A 253 -0.02 -33.76 10.42
CA VAL A 253 0.82 -34.97 10.35
C VAL A 253 0.33 -35.94 9.26
N LYS A 254 -0.99 -36.14 9.14
CA LYS A 254 -1.59 -37.00 8.12
C LYS A 254 -1.49 -36.39 6.70
N LEU A 255 -1.35 -35.09 6.59
CA LEU A 255 -1.29 -34.37 5.33
C LEU A 255 0.14 -34.15 4.83
N ARG A 256 1.15 -34.42 5.64
CA ARG A 256 2.56 -34.29 5.27
C ARG A 256 2.90 -35.15 4.04
N PRO A 257 3.33 -34.57 2.92
CA PRO A 257 3.78 -35.33 1.76
C PRO A 257 5.17 -35.93 1.96
N VAL A 258 5.95 -35.37 2.88
CA VAL A 258 7.31 -35.79 3.23
C VAL A 258 7.44 -35.73 4.77
N PRO A 259 8.04 -36.72 5.43
CA PRO A 259 8.29 -36.66 6.87
C PRO A 259 9.21 -35.48 7.22
N LEU A 260 9.03 -34.92 8.40
CA LEU A 260 9.93 -33.90 8.93
C LEU A 260 11.34 -34.46 9.15
N ARG A 261 12.33 -33.58 9.10
CA ARG A 261 13.69 -33.93 9.55
C ARG A 261 13.69 -34.09 11.06
N GLU A 262 14.55 -34.95 11.57
CA GLU A 262 14.68 -35.20 13.02
C GLU A 262 14.95 -33.90 13.82
N GLU A 263 15.71 -32.96 13.22
CA GLU A 263 15.99 -31.64 13.80
C GLU A 263 14.73 -30.80 13.95
N ASP A 264 13.86 -30.84 12.95
CA ASP A 264 12.60 -30.07 12.92
C ASP A 264 11.57 -30.67 13.89
N ASP A 265 11.49 -32.00 13.95
CA ASP A 265 10.58 -32.71 14.87
C ASP A 265 10.97 -32.52 16.35
N SER A 266 12.28 -32.40 16.62
CA SER A 266 12.79 -32.10 17.98
C SER A 266 12.29 -30.75 18.53
N ILE A 267 11.98 -29.79 17.67
CA ILE A 267 11.45 -28.48 18.09
C ILE A 267 10.04 -28.63 18.67
N TYR A 268 9.20 -29.46 18.07
CA TYR A 268 7.88 -29.76 18.65
C TYR A 268 8.01 -30.43 20.03
N HIS A 269 8.89 -31.40 20.16
CA HIS A 269 9.13 -32.08 21.45
C HIS A 269 9.63 -31.11 22.52
N MET A 270 10.56 -30.25 22.22
CA MET A 270 11.05 -29.22 23.15
C MET A 270 9.94 -28.24 23.57
N HIS A 271 9.08 -27.87 22.63
CA HIS A 271 7.94 -26.99 22.91
C HIS A 271 6.93 -27.64 23.84
N ASP A 272 6.56 -28.90 23.58
CA ASP A 272 5.63 -29.66 24.41
C ASP A 272 6.17 -29.88 25.82
N GLN A 273 7.45 -30.21 25.94
CA GLN A 273 8.11 -30.34 27.25
C GLN A 273 8.05 -29.03 28.06
N ARG A 274 8.31 -27.90 27.39
CA ARG A 274 8.25 -26.60 28.05
C ARG A 274 6.84 -26.26 28.53
N ILE A 275 5.81 -26.50 27.68
CA ILE A 275 4.41 -26.28 28.09
C ILE A 275 4.10 -27.13 29.34
N GLN A 276 4.50 -28.40 29.37
CA GLN A 276 4.32 -29.25 30.54
C GLN A 276 5.06 -28.72 31.77
N GLU A 277 6.29 -28.25 31.63
CA GLU A 277 7.05 -27.64 32.72
C GLU A 277 6.39 -26.34 33.21
N GLU A 278 5.87 -25.49 32.33
CA GLU A 278 5.13 -24.27 32.67
C GLU A 278 3.82 -24.61 33.41
N GLU A 279 3.04 -25.59 32.95
CA GLU A 279 1.82 -26.05 33.59
C GLU A 279 2.08 -26.63 35.00
N VAL A 280 3.15 -27.41 35.14
CA VAL A 280 3.58 -27.95 36.46
C VAL A 280 4.04 -26.83 37.39
N ALA A 281 4.78 -25.84 36.86
CA ALA A 281 5.23 -24.69 37.61
C ALA A 281 4.07 -23.75 38.02
N GLU A 282 3.05 -23.59 37.16
CA GLU A 282 1.82 -22.86 37.52
C GLU A 282 1.00 -23.62 38.59
N ALA A 283 0.82 -24.92 38.43
CA ALA A 283 0.14 -25.74 39.42
C ALA A 283 0.87 -25.73 40.77
N ALA A 284 2.20 -25.74 40.77
CA ALA A 284 3.02 -25.61 41.97
C ALA A 284 2.90 -24.21 42.60
N LYS A 285 2.83 -23.17 41.82
CA LYS A 285 2.58 -21.78 42.28
C LYS A 285 1.17 -21.62 42.83
N GLU A 286 0.15 -22.18 42.20
CA GLU A 286 -1.22 -22.17 42.71
C GLU A 286 -1.34 -22.93 44.04
N SER A 287 -0.61 -24.00 44.18
CA SER A 287 -0.53 -24.78 45.45
C SER A 287 0.20 -24.02 46.56
N ALA A 288 1.24 -23.24 46.22
CA ALA A 288 2.00 -22.42 47.17
C ALA A 288 1.27 -21.10 47.52
N ASP A 289 0.53 -20.50 46.58
CA ASP A 289 -0.23 -19.23 46.74
C ASP A 289 -1.52 -19.41 47.55
N SER A 290 -1.96 -20.64 47.78
CA SER A 290 -3.05 -20.90 48.73
C SER A 290 -2.71 -20.47 50.18
N LEU A 291 -1.43 -20.19 50.47
CA LEU A 291 -0.92 -19.67 51.74
C LEU A 291 -0.72 -18.15 51.80
N SER A 292 -0.81 -17.40 50.67
CA SER A 292 -0.73 -15.93 50.65
C SER A 292 -1.53 -15.30 49.49
N PRO A 293 -2.81 -15.08 49.69
CA PRO A 293 -3.73 -14.71 48.59
C PRO A 293 -3.56 -13.32 47.98
N THR A 294 -2.70 -12.46 48.52
CA THR A 294 -2.61 -11.05 48.10
C THR A 294 -1.62 -10.83 46.95
N ARG A 295 -0.58 -11.63 46.82
CA ARG A 295 0.47 -11.46 45.81
C ARG A 295 0.06 -12.03 44.45
N SER A 296 -0.67 -13.14 44.42
CA SER A 296 -1.18 -13.79 43.20
C SER A 296 -2.16 -12.92 42.38
N LYS A 297 -3.03 -12.13 43.04
CA LYS A 297 -3.99 -11.27 42.35
C LYS A 297 -3.32 -10.11 41.63
N VAL A 298 -2.26 -9.55 42.18
CA VAL A 298 -1.53 -8.40 41.58
C VAL A 298 -0.73 -8.87 40.36
N ASP A 299 -0.11 -10.03 40.41
CA ASP A 299 0.66 -10.58 39.29
C ASP A 299 -0.28 -11.02 38.13
N LYS A 300 -1.40 -11.69 38.44
CA LYS A 300 -2.43 -12.02 37.42
C LYS A 300 -3.05 -10.77 36.78
N VAL A 301 -3.27 -9.70 37.54
CA VAL A 301 -3.75 -8.40 37.02
C VAL A 301 -2.66 -7.72 36.16
N LYS A 302 -1.39 -7.81 36.56
CA LYS A 302 -0.25 -7.28 35.82
C LYS A 302 -0.03 -8.03 34.51
N ASP A 303 -0.10 -9.35 34.52
CA ASP A 303 0.02 -10.19 33.34
C ASP A 303 -1.18 -9.95 32.40
N PHE A 304 -2.40 -9.89 32.91
CA PHE A 304 -3.59 -9.53 32.13
C PHE A 304 -3.49 -8.12 31.54
N MET A 305 -3.02 -7.14 32.31
CA MET A 305 -2.83 -5.76 31.83
C MET A 305 -1.75 -5.69 30.74
N TRP A 306 -0.69 -6.51 30.86
CA TRP A 306 0.40 -6.50 29.90
C TRP A 306 0.11 -7.37 28.67
N ASP A 307 -0.38 -8.59 28.85
CA ASP A 307 -0.61 -9.53 27.74
C ASP A 307 -1.87 -9.23 26.94
N VAL A 308 -2.93 -8.76 27.59
CA VAL A 308 -4.19 -8.49 26.91
C VAL A 308 -4.31 -7.01 26.54
N VAL A 309 -4.14 -6.10 27.48
CA VAL A 309 -4.30 -4.67 27.23
C VAL A 309 -3.07 -4.10 26.53
N GLY A 310 -1.87 -4.47 26.97
CA GLY A 310 -0.60 -4.02 26.37
C GLY A 310 -0.43 -4.50 24.94
N ASP A 311 -0.75 -5.76 24.65
CA ASP A 311 -0.69 -6.31 23.29
C ASP A 311 -1.66 -5.58 22.36
N HIS A 312 -2.89 -5.34 22.82
CA HIS A 312 -3.90 -4.60 22.02
C HIS A 312 -3.59 -3.11 21.85
N MET A 313 -2.76 -2.54 22.73
CA MET A 313 -2.31 -1.15 22.61
C MET A 313 -1.15 -0.99 21.62
N VAL A 314 -0.30 -2.01 21.50
CA VAL A 314 0.93 -1.96 20.68
C VAL A 314 0.74 -2.63 19.32
N ASN A 315 -0.13 -3.61 19.22
CA ASN A 315 -0.40 -4.36 17.98
C ASN A 315 -1.78 -4.07 17.40
N SER A 316 -1.91 -4.24 16.07
CA SER A 316 -3.23 -4.19 15.45
C SER A 316 -4.06 -5.40 15.89
N THR A 317 -5.27 -5.14 16.35
CA THR A 317 -6.20 -6.17 16.76
C THR A 317 -7.15 -6.50 15.64
N GLY A 318 -7.26 -7.80 15.32
CA GLY A 318 -8.20 -8.31 14.34
C GLY A 318 -9.17 -9.31 14.98
N PHE A 319 -10.43 -9.18 14.66
CA PHE A 319 -11.49 -10.10 15.10
C PHE A 319 -12.29 -10.54 13.88
N SER A 320 -12.52 -11.84 13.75
CA SER A 320 -13.33 -12.41 12.67
C SER A 320 -14.34 -13.39 13.28
N SER A 321 -15.60 -13.19 13.00
CA SER A 321 -16.69 -14.08 13.45
C SER A 321 -17.73 -14.18 12.34
N GLY A 322 -17.84 -15.37 11.74
CA GLY A 322 -18.82 -15.62 10.68
C GLY A 322 -18.76 -14.61 9.54
N ASN A 323 -19.74 -13.74 9.46
CA ASN A 323 -19.88 -12.72 8.41
C ASN A 323 -19.22 -11.39 8.74
N ALA A 324 -18.70 -11.21 9.96
CA ALA A 324 -18.10 -9.98 10.45
C ALA A 324 -16.60 -10.08 10.50
N TYR A 325 -15.92 -9.06 10.03
CA TYR A 325 -14.48 -8.86 10.16
C TYR A 325 -14.21 -7.47 10.70
N MET A 326 -13.38 -7.37 11.73
CA MET A 326 -12.95 -6.10 12.30
C MET A 326 -11.43 -6.09 12.49
N ARG A 327 -10.81 -4.96 12.21
CA ARG A 327 -9.41 -4.70 12.46
C ARG A 327 -9.23 -3.27 12.97
N ILE A 328 -8.43 -3.09 13.99
CA ILE A 328 -8.13 -1.78 14.60
C ILE A 328 -6.62 -1.62 14.63
N SER A 329 -6.12 -0.44 14.26
CA SER A 329 -4.71 -0.07 14.39
C SER A 329 -4.29 0.00 15.87
N PRO A 330 -3.00 -0.16 16.17
CA PRO A 330 -2.49 0.00 17.53
C PRO A 330 -2.81 1.38 18.10
N LEU A 331 -3.19 1.44 19.38
CA LEU A 331 -3.53 2.71 20.05
C LEU A 331 -2.29 3.54 20.43
N PHE A 332 -1.15 2.88 20.75
CA PHE A 332 0.06 3.54 21.25
C PHE A 332 1.35 2.94 20.68
N ASN A 333 1.44 2.82 19.37
CA ASN A 333 2.68 2.37 18.77
C ASN A 333 3.37 3.54 18.05
N PRO A 334 4.54 4.02 18.53
CA PRO A 334 5.26 5.14 17.91
C PRO A 334 5.63 4.90 16.44
N LEU A 335 5.71 3.65 16.01
CA LEU A 335 6.04 3.29 14.64
C LEU A 335 4.88 3.59 13.65
N TYR A 336 3.69 3.88 14.16
CA TYR A 336 2.55 4.37 13.35
C TYR A 336 2.50 5.90 13.25
N MET A 337 3.48 6.60 13.79
CA MET A 337 3.66 8.01 13.53
C MET A 337 4.23 8.22 12.13
N SER A 338 3.74 9.25 11.47
CA SER A 338 4.26 9.70 10.19
C SER A 338 4.79 11.13 10.31
N PHE A 339 5.68 11.50 9.41
CA PHE A 339 6.19 12.84 9.28
C PHE A 339 6.07 13.31 7.84
N SER A 340 5.57 14.52 7.66
CA SER A 340 5.64 15.22 6.36
C SER A 340 5.97 16.71 6.60
N THR A 341 6.56 17.35 5.60
CA THR A 341 6.89 18.78 5.69
C THR A 341 5.67 19.67 5.88
N SER A 342 4.53 19.28 5.30
CA SER A 342 3.27 20.02 5.39
C SER A 342 2.57 19.87 6.74
N LYS A 343 2.54 18.66 7.31
CA LYS A 343 1.79 18.33 8.53
C LYS A 343 2.64 18.23 9.79
N GLY A 344 3.98 18.09 9.63
CA GLY A 344 4.88 17.74 10.71
C GLY A 344 4.67 16.29 11.15
N VAL A 345 4.97 16.01 12.41
CA VAL A 345 4.66 14.71 13.04
C VAL A 345 3.15 14.57 13.16
N SER A 346 2.64 13.42 12.81
CA SER A 346 1.23 13.07 12.97
C SER A 346 1.08 11.62 13.45
N TYR A 347 0.04 11.39 14.22
CA TYR A 347 -0.36 10.07 14.67
C TYR A 347 -1.72 9.75 14.08
N LYS A 348 -1.88 8.54 13.54
CA LYS A 348 -3.13 8.09 12.92
C LYS A 348 -3.66 6.83 13.60
N LEU A 349 -4.96 6.77 13.73
CA LEU A 349 -5.73 5.61 14.16
C LEU A 349 -6.70 5.24 13.06
N GLN A 350 -6.70 3.97 12.68
CA GLN A 350 -7.58 3.45 11.65
C GLN A 350 -8.29 2.21 12.18
N ALA A 351 -9.55 2.07 11.80
CA ALA A 351 -10.28 0.83 12.01
C ALA A 351 -10.91 0.40 10.70
N ASN A 352 -11.05 -0.88 10.51
CA ASN A 352 -11.79 -1.46 9.39
C ASN A 352 -12.80 -2.45 9.98
N PHE A 353 -14.06 -2.22 9.68
CA PHE A 353 -15.13 -3.14 10.02
C PHE A 353 -15.88 -3.50 8.74
N THR A 354 -15.94 -4.78 8.42
CA THR A 354 -16.65 -5.30 7.26
C THR A 354 -17.67 -6.34 7.71
N TYR A 355 -18.92 -6.17 7.29
CA TYR A 355 -19.99 -7.14 7.52
C TYR A 355 -20.58 -7.59 6.18
N LYS A 356 -20.59 -8.90 5.93
CA LYS A 356 -21.06 -9.51 4.68
C LYS A 356 -22.35 -10.27 4.91
N TRP A 357 -23.48 -9.82 4.32
CA TRP A 357 -24.74 -10.58 4.29
C TRP A 357 -24.66 -11.72 3.26
N ASN A 358 -24.05 -11.42 2.10
CA ASN A 358 -23.77 -12.38 1.04
C ASN A 358 -22.68 -11.83 0.11
N ALA A 359 -22.30 -12.59 -0.92
CA ALA A 359 -21.24 -12.20 -1.86
C ALA A 359 -21.52 -10.88 -2.62
N GLY A 360 -22.77 -10.43 -2.71
CA GLY A 360 -23.16 -9.22 -3.43
C GLY A 360 -23.57 -8.05 -2.54
N ARG A 361 -23.67 -8.24 -1.22
CA ARG A 361 -24.12 -7.20 -0.26
C ARG A 361 -23.22 -7.21 0.97
N PHE A 362 -22.58 -6.10 1.22
CA PHE A 362 -21.69 -5.93 2.38
C PHE A 362 -21.61 -4.47 2.79
N LEU A 363 -21.33 -4.26 4.06
CA LEU A 363 -21.08 -2.98 4.69
C LEU A 363 -19.59 -2.88 5.03
N VAL A 364 -18.99 -1.76 4.68
CA VAL A 364 -17.61 -1.41 5.04
C VAL A 364 -17.63 -0.10 5.82
N PHE A 365 -17.02 -0.11 6.98
CA PHE A 365 -16.89 1.02 7.87
C PHE A 365 -15.42 1.19 8.23
N GLU A 366 -14.79 2.27 7.76
CA GLU A 366 -13.34 2.49 7.85
C GLU A 366 -13.02 3.86 8.45
N PRO A 367 -13.35 4.09 9.74
CA PRO A 367 -13.04 5.36 10.37
C PRO A 367 -11.53 5.58 10.48
N ASP A 368 -11.10 6.76 10.03
CA ASP A 368 -9.76 7.28 10.18
C ASP A 368 -9.77 8.46 11.13
N MET A 369 -8.90 8.45 12.10
CA MET A 369 -8.72 9.54 13.07
C MET A 369 -7.24 9.86 13.18
N GLY A 370 -6.91 11.12 13.45
CA GLY A 370 -5.53 11.47 13.64
C GLY A 370 -5.32 12.85 14.23
N TYR A 371 -4.10 13.05 14.73
CA TYR A 371 -3.66 14.30 15.29
C TYR A 371 -2.36 14.76 14.64
N THR A 372 -2.31 16.02 14.20
CA THR A 372 -1.10 16.64 13.66
C THR A 372 -0.52 17.59 14.67
N PHE A 373 0.70 17.33 15.10
CA PHE A 373 1.36 18.13 16.15
C PHE A 373 1.74 19.53 15.66
N LYS A 374 2.19 19.68 14.41
CA LYS A 374 2.52 20.99 13.83
C LYS A 374 1.31 21.93 13.75
N LYS A 375 0.15 21.39 13.34
CA LYS A 375 -1.10 22.18 13.22
C LYS A 375 -1.94 22.19 14.50
N LYS A 376 -1.56 21.39 15.52
CA LYS A 376 -2.30 21.20 16.79
C LYS A 376 -3.79 20.89 16.55
N GLN A 377 -4.08 19.96 15.62
CA GLN A 377 -5.45 19.67 15.20
C GLN A 377 -5.75 18.19 15.20
N PHE A 378 -6.94 17.87 15.69
CA PHE A 378 -7.54 16.55 15.56
C PHE A 378 -8.35 16.49 14.27
N TYR A 379 -8.10 15.46 13.47
CA TYR A 379 -8.81 15.17 12.23
C TYR A 379 -9.53 13.83 12.33
N TYR A 380 -10.69 13.75 11.72
CA TYR A 380 -11.41 12.50 11.57
C TYR A 380 -12.16 12.45 10.24
N THR A 381 -12.26 11.22 9.72
CA THR A 381 -13.09 10.88 8.56
C THR A 381 -13.77 9.55 8.84
N ILE A 382 -15.08 9.52 8.77
CA ILE A 382 -15.92 8.39 9.12
C ILE A 382 -16.72 7.97 7.89
N PRO A 383 -16.16 7.18 6.97
CA PRO A 383 -16.85 6.62 5.82
C PRO A 383 -17.63 5.36 6.22
N LEU A 384 -18.84 5.25 5.73
CA LEU A 384 -19.70 4.08 5.82
C LEU A 384 -20.21 3.75 4.43
N ASN A 385 -19.80 2.63 3.86
CA ASN A 385 -20.11 2.21 2.51
C ASN A 385 -20.97 0.95 2.52
N TYR A 386 -22.17 1.04 2.03
CA TYR A 386 -23.06 -0.11 1.87
C TYR A 386 -23.17 -0.49 0.40
N THR A 387 -22.56 -1.61 0.03
CA THR A 387 -22.72 -2.21 -1.30
C THR A 387 -24.00 -3.02 -1.32
N TYR A 388 -25.01 -2.53 -2.05
CA TYR A 388 -26.31 -3.19 -2.18
C TYR A 388 -26.44 -3.98 -3.50
N ASN A 389 -25.65 -3.64 -4.51
CA ASN A 389 -25.64 -4.34 -5.80
C ASN A 389 -24.23 -4.34 -6.42
N LEU A 390 -23.48 -5.40 -6.17
CA LEU A 390 -22.10 -5.53 -6.66
C LEU A 390 -22.02 -5.56 -8.19
N ARG A 391 -23.00 -6.20 -8.87
CA ARG A 391 -22.98 -6.33 -10.33
C ARG A 391 -23.10 -4.97 -11.05
N ARG A 392 -23.81 -4.01 -10.47
CA ARG A 392 -23.97 -2.65 -10.98
C ARG A 392 -23.19 -1.62 -10.19
N SER A 393 -22.18 -2.05 -9.42
CA SER A 393 -21.42 -1.15 -8.54
C SER A 393 -22.33 -0.23 -7.71
N GLY A 394 -23.48 -0.76 -7.27
CA GLY A 394 -24.45 -0.02 -6.46
C GLY A 394 -23.96 0.13 -5.04
N ILE A 395 -23.56 1.36 -4.67
CA ILE A 395 -22.96 1.68 -3.37
C ILE A 395 -23.65 2.92 -2.82
N LEU A 396 -24.18 2.80 -1.61
CA LEU A 396 -24.62 3.93 -0.79
C LEU A 396 -23.51 4.29 0.17
N SER A 397 -23.01 5.51 0.09
CA SER A 397 -21.89 6.01 0.90
C SER A 397 -22.35 7.15 1.79
N PHE A 398 -22.09 7.02 3.08
CA PHE A 398 -22.19 8.10 4.05
C PHE A 398 -20.78 8.48 4.49
N LEU A 399 -20.50 9.78 4.53
CA LEU A 399 -19.21 10.31 4.92
C LEU A 399 -19.41 11.46 5.90
N TRP A 400 -18.83 11.35 7.08
CA TRP A 400 -18.74 12.42 8.05
C TRP A 400 -17.28 12.71 8.35
N GLY A 401 -16.89 13.99 8.33
CA GLY A 401 -15.49 14.33 8.55
C GLY A 401 -15.26 15.80 8.84
N ASN A 402 -14.02 16.09 9.17
CA ASN A 402 -13.52 17.44 9.36
C ASN A 402 -12.10 17.58 8.81
N GLY A 403 -11.56 18.79 8.86
CA GLY A 403 -10.13 19.01 8.69
C GLY A 403 -9.71 19.83 7.49
N ASN A 404 -10.56 19.99 6.52
CA ASN A 404 -10.26 20.88 5.40
C ASN A 404 -10.30 22.33 5.89
N ARG A 405 -9.22 23.08 5.62
CA ARG A 405 -9.18 24.50 5.83
C ARG A 405 -9.48 25.19 4.51
N THR A 406 -10.35 26.17 4.57
CA THR A 406 -10.75 26.94 3.39
C THR A 406 -10.57 28.43 3.69
N SER A 407 -10.23 29.20 2.67
CA SER A 407 -10.21 30.65 2.72
C SER A 407 -11.24 31.23 1.75
N ASN A 408 -11.72 32.43 2.01
CA ASN A 408 -12.64 33.13 1.14
C ASN A 408 -12.14 34.56 0.90
N ALA A 409 -11.69 34.85 -0.32
CA ALA A 409 -11.10 36.12 -0.67
C ALA A 409 -12.06 37.31 -0.48
N ALA A 410 -13.34 37.13 -0.82
CA ALA A 410 -14.33 38.21 -0.64
C ALA A 410 -14.59 38.52 0.84
N LEU A 411 -14.56 37.49 1.70
CA LEU A 411 -14.64 37.72 3.15
C LEU A 411 -13.33 38.32 3.67
N MET A 412 -12.19 37.93 3.16
CA MET A 412 -10.88 38.49 3.51
C MET A 412 -10.84 39.99 3.20
N GLU A 413 -11.34 40.38 2.04
CA GLU A 413 -11.43 41.80 1.63
C GLU A 413 -12.37 42.59 2.56
N LYS A 414 -13.52 42.06 2.91
CA LYS A 414 -14.41 42.68 3.94
C LYS A 414 -13.72 42.82 5.27
N TYR A 415 -13.01 41.81 5.74
CA TYR A 415 -12.27 41.88 7.02
C TYR A 415 -11.16 42.92 6.98
N SER A 416 -10.40 43.01 5.87
CA SER A 416 -9.33 43.99 5.75
C SER A 416 -9.83 45.45 5.82
N GLN A 417 -11.02 45.70 5.30
CA GLN A 417 -11.68 47.00 5.36
C GLN A 417 -12.14 47.39 6.80
N VAL A 418 -12.52 46.40 7.61
CA VAL A 418 -13.06 46.59 8.94
C VAL A 418 -11.96 46.50 10.02
N LEU A 419 -11.04 45.55 9.90
CA LEU A 419 -10.04 45.26 10.94
C LEU A 419 -8.71 46.02 10.76
N GLY A 420 -8.50 46.62 9.59
CA GLY A 420 -7.28 47.36 9.27
C GLY A 420 -6.10 46.51 8.82
N PRO A 421 -5.01 47.10 8.33
CA PRO A 421 -3.84 46.40 7.86
C PRO A 421 -3.06 45.74 9.00
N GLY A 422 -2.65 44.47 8.79
CA GLY A 422 -1.77 43.75 9.72
C GLY A 422 -2.46 42.69 10.59
N VAL A 423 -3.76 42.49 10.47
CA VAL A 423 -4.46 41.40 11.15
C VAL A 423 -4.34 40.14 10.33
N GLU A 424 -3.83 39.05 10.92
CA GLU A 424 -3.89 37.70 10.30
C GLU A 424 -5.35 37.27 10.15
N PHE A 425 -5.73 36.97 8.92
CA PHE A 425 -7.11 36.55 8.62
C PHE A 425 -7.35 35.12 9.03
N PRO A 426 -8.52 34.84 9.63
CA PRO A 426 -8.83 33.49 10.07
C PRO A 426 -9.06 32.57 8.86
N GLU A 427 -8.45 31.39 8.91
CA GLU A 427 -8.87 30.26 8.10
C GLU A 427 -10.19 29.70 8.64
N PHE A 428 -10.96 29.09 7.79
CA PHE A 428 -12.20 28.42 8.17
C PHE A 428 -11.97 26.92 8.20
N ARG A 429 -12.35 26.28 9.29
CA ARG A 429 -12.36 24.84 9.40
C ARG A 429 -13.71 24.31 8.87
N ASP A 430 -13.65 23.35 7.95
CA ASP A 430 -14.80 22.70 7.40
C ASP A 430 -15.15 21.43 8.20
N GLU A 431 -16.39 21.33 8.65
CA GLU A 431 -17.03 20.12 9.17
C GLU A 431 -18.12 19.73 8.16
N PHE A 432 -18.11 18.51 7.69
CA PHE A 432 -19.00 18.10 6.61
C PHE A 432 -19.62 16.75 6.82
N VAL A 433 -20.83 16.61 6.28
CA VAL A 433 -21.57 15.35 6.13
C VAL A 433 -21.98 15.22 4.68
N ALA A 434 -21.72 14.06 4.11
CA ALA A 434 -22.12 13.76 2.74
C ALA A 434 -22.81 12.39 2.65
N LEU A 435 -23.86 12.31 1.87
CA LEU A 435 -24.54 11.08 1.50
C LEU A 435 -24.51 10.96 -0.01
N SER A 436 -24.08 9.84 -0.55
CA SER A 436 -24.07 9.64 -2.00
C SER A 436 -24.46 8.23 -2.37
N ASN A 437 -25.12 8.10 -3.51
CA ASN A 437 -25.46 6.83 -4.13
C ASN A 437 -24.77 6.74 -5.49
N ASN A 438 -23.95 5.73 -5.67
CA ASN A 438 -23.26 5.45 -6.93
C ASN A 438 -23.83 4.18 -7.56
N ILE A 439 -24.12 4.23 -8.87
CA ILE A 439 -24.60 3.08 -9.62
C ILE A 439 -24.08 3.12 -11.06
N ALA A 440 -23.68 1.96 -11.60
CA ALA A 440 -23.38 1.80 -13.00
C ALA A 440 -24.69 1.64 -13.79
N ILE A 441 -25.02 2.61 -14.64
CA ILE A 441 -26.13 2.53 -15.60
C ILE A 441 -25.73 1.57 -16.72
N PHE A 442 -24.53 1.74 -17.25
CA PHE A 442 -23.87 0.86 -18.19
C PHE A 442 -22.46 0.55 -17.67
N ASN A 443 -21.80 -0.46 -18.21
CA ASN A 443 -20.42 -0.83 -17.80
C ASN A 443 -19.42 0.34 -17.97
N TRP A 444 -19.72 1.28 -18.86
CA TRP A 444 -18.89 2.44 -19.17
C TRP A 444 -19.46 3.78 -18.64
N VAL A 445 -20.68 3.80 -18.02
CA VAL A 445 -21.30 4.99 -17.45
C VAL A 445 -21.71 4.73 -16.02
N HIS A 446 -21.14 5.48 -15.09
CA HIS A 446 -21.52 5.50 -13.69
C HIS A 446 -22.19 6.84 -13.36
N LEU A 447 -23.28 6.78 -12.65
CA LEU A 447 -24.00 7.94 -12.11
C LEU A 447 -23.86 7.93 -10.59
N ALA A 448 -23.40 9.04 -10.03
CA ALA A 448 -23.47 9.28 -8.61
C ALA A 448 -24.38 10.47 -8.33
N THR A 449 -25.31 10.31 -7.40
CA THR A 449 -26.12 11.40 -6.86
C THR A 449 -25.76 11.60 -5.40
N GLY A 450 -25.63 12.84 -4.97
CA GLY A 450 -25.14 13.17 -3.64
C GLY A 450 -25.89 14.30 -2.98
N LEU A 451 -25.79 14.34 -1.67
CA LEU A 451 -26.20 15.46 -0.81
C LEU A 451 -25.01 15.77 0.10
N SER A 452 -24.57 17.02 0.14
CA SER A 452 -23.51 17.46 1.05
C SER A 452 -23.99 18.59 1.94
N TYR A 453 -23.56 18.55 3.20
CA TYR A 453 -23.74 19.63 4.16
C TYR A 453 -22.39 20.03 4.70
N HIS A 454 -22.05 21.31 4.60
CA HIS A 454 -20.78 21.86 5.10
C HIS A 454 -21.07 22.93 6.15
N LEU A 455 -20.33 22.88 7.25
CA LEU A 455 -20.31 23.90 8.29
C LEU A 455 -18.88 24.43 8.42
N ARG A 456 -18.65 25.64 7.91
CA ARG A 456 -17.36 26.32 7.95
C ARG A 456 -17.33 27.34 9.05
N LYS A 457 -16.45 27.14 10.04
CA LYS A 457 -16.28 28.01 11.20
C LYS A 457 -14.90 28.64 11.17
N ALA A 458 -14.83 29.93 11.46
CA ALA A 458 -13.55 30.62 11.64
C ALA A 458 -12.73 29.99 12.78
N THR A 459 -11.43 29.77 12.55
CA THR A 459 -10.52 29.12 13.50
C THR A 459 -10.00 30.08 14.58
N SER A 460 -10.01 31.40 14.30
CA SER A 460 -9.50 32.45 15.19
C SER A 460 -10.31 33.74 15.04
N CYS A 461 -10.05 34.71 15.90
CA CYS A 461 -10.62 36.07 15.82
C CYS A 461 -12.15 36.15 15.86
N ARG A 462 -12.83 35.20 16.51
CA ARG A 462 -14.30 35.14 16.56
C ARG A 462 -14.94 36.45 17.03
N GLU A 463 -14.46 36.98 18.15
CA GLU A 463 -15.01 38.23 18.77
C GLU A 463 -14.86 39.44 17.85
N LEU A 464 -13.71 39.55 17.16
CA LEU A 464 -13.49 40.62 16.18
C LEU A 464 -14.40 40.49 14.96
N ILE A 465 -14.62 39.26 14.48
CA ILE A 465 -15.52 38.96 13.34
C ILE A 465 -16.95 39.33 13.70
N GLU A 466 -17.43 38.94 14.88
CA GLU A 466 -18.78 39.27 15.38
C GLU A 466 -18.95 40.76 15.59
N ALA A 467 -17.93 41.45 16.18
CA ALA A 467 -17.93 42.91 16.33
C ALA A 467 -17.97 43.65 14.99
N ALA A 468 -17.41 43.08 13.95
CA ALA A 468 -17.48 43.58 12.56
C ALA A 468 -18.84 43.35 11.88
N GLY A 469 -19.79 42.70 12.54
CA GLY A 469 -21.10 42.37 11.96
C GLY A 469 -21.07 41.29 10.90
N VAL A 470 -20.02 40.45 10.85
CA VAL A 470 -19.83 39.41 9.86
C VAL A 470 -20.02 38.04 10.55
N SER A 471 -20.57 37.08 9.84
CA SER A 471 -20.79 35.75 10.40
C SER A 471 -19.45 34.99 10.55
N TYR A 472 -19.24 34.39 11.70
CA TYR A 472 -18.10 33.50 11.95
C TYR A 472 -18.37 32.06 11.48
N ALA A 473 -19.62 31.75 11.10
CA ALA A 473 -20.02 30.41 10.66
C ALA A 473 -20.87 30.46 9.38
N TYR A 474 -20.49 29.65 8.43
CA TYR A 474 -21.17 29.54 7.13
C TYR A 474 -21.65 28.10 6.93
N ARG A 475 -22.88 27.97 6.43
CA ARG A 475 -23.51 26.67 6.20
C ARG A 475 -23.92 26.55 4.74
N SER A 476 -23.67 25.38 4.13
CA SER A 476 -24.16 25.06 2.80
C SER A 476 -24.83 23.68 2.79
N PHE A 477 -25.98 23.59 2.15
CA PHE A 477 -26.62 22.33 1.80
C PHE A 477 -26.70 22.24 0.28
N ALA A 478 -26.07 21.21 -0.28
CA ALA A 478 -25.90 21.11 -1.72
C ALA A 478 -26.15 19.68 -2.24
N PRO A 479 -27.21 19.45 -3.01
CA PRO A 479 -27.32 18.28 -3.87
C PRO A 479 -26.30 18.36 -5.01
N SER A 480 -25.82 17.17 -5.42
CA SER A 480 -24.85 17.01 -6.50
C SER A 480 -25.18 15.84 -7.41
N ILE A 481 -24.77 15.95 -8.66
CA ILE A 481 -24.84 14.88 -9.66
C ILE A 481 -23.47 14.76 -10.29
N THR A 482 -22.96 13.54 -10.31
CA THR A 482 -21.68 13.23 -10.97
C THR A 482 -21.87 12.12 -12.00
N VAL A 483 -21.45 12.37 -13.21
CA VAL A 483 -21.39 11.38 -14.29
C VAL A 483 -19.95 11.03 -14.54
N ARG A 484 -19.64 9.73 -14.49
CA ARG A 484 -18.31 9.21 -14.79
C ARG A 484 -18.38 8.29 -16.02
N LEU A 485 -17.57 8.58 -16.99
CA LEU A 485 -17.48 7.84 -18.23
C LEU A 485 -16.13 7.10 -18.28
N MET A 486 -16.19 5.78 -18.56
CA MET A 486 -15.04 4.91 -18.74
C MET A 486 -15.18 4.18 -20.09
N PRO A 487 -14.83 4.83 -21.23
CA PRO A 487 -15.16 4.33 -22.56
C PRO A 487 -14.67 2.92 -22.88
N TRP A 488 -13.57 2.49 -22.26
CA TRP A 488 -13.02 1.12 -22.34
C TRP A 488 -12.22 0.77 -21.10
N GLN A 489 -12.00 -0.51 -20.88
CA GLN A 489 -11.14 -0.99 -19.80
C GLN A 489 -9.72 -0.42 -19.96
N LYS A 490 -9.14 0.08 -18.86
CA LYS A 490 -7.84 0.78 -18.84
C LYS A 490 -7.78 2.05 -19.71
N GLY A 491 -8.93 2.59 -20.12
CA GLY A 491 -9.05 3.86 -20.84
C GLY A 491 -9.10 5.09 -19.93
N PRO A 492 -9.30 6.27 -20.51
CA PRO A 492 -9.49 7.49 -19.74
C PRO A 492 -10.76 7.43 -18.89
N VAL A 493 -10.69 8.03 -17.72
CA VAL A 493 -11.84 8.27 -16.84
C VAL A 493 -12.21 9.73 -16.97
N LEU A 494 -13.39 10.02 -17.52
CA LEU A 494 -13.91 11.38 -17.64
C LEU A 494 -15.02 11.56 -16.60
N THR A 495 -14.99 12.65 -15.86
CA THR A 495 -15.94 12.95 -14.79
C THR A 495 -16.53 14.33 -15.03
N ALA A 496 -17.84 14.46 -14.96
CA ALA A 496 -18.55 15.72 -14.92
C ALA A 496 -19.35 15.79 -13.62
N ASN A 497 -19.12 16.82 -12.83
CA ASN A 497 -19.80 17.07 -11.56
C ASN A 497 -20.58 18.39 -11.61
N TYR A 498 -21.81 18.34 -11.17
CA TYR A 498 -22.66 19.52 -10.94
C TYR A 498 -23.10 19.52 -9.48
N GLU A 499 -22.95 20.64 -8.81
CA GLU A 499 -23.39 20.84 -7.43
C GLU A 499 -24.06 22.20 -7.29
N ARG A 500 -25.21 22.21 -6.61
CA ARG A 500 -25.98 23.45 -6.36
C ARG A 500 -26.36 23.55 -4.89
N SER A 501 -26.02 24.67 -4.25
CA SER A 501 -26.44 24.96 -2.87
C SER A 501 -27.68 25.84 -2.86
N PHE A 502 -28.57 25.54 -1.91
CA PHE A 502 -29.83 26.27 -1.73
C PHE A 502 -29.86 27.02 -0.38
N LYS A 503 -30.15 28.33 -0.41
CA LYS A 503 -30.36 29.10 0.81
C LYS A 503 -31.60 28.63 1.58
N LYS A 504 -31.58 28.79 2.90
CA LYS A 504 -32.66 28.51 3.86
C LYS A 504 -32.94 27.02 4.14
N ILE A 505 -32.51 26.08 3.31
CA ILE A 505 -32.65 24.65 3.57
C ILE A 505 -31.63 24.24 4.65
N PHE A 506 -32.06 23.59 5.72
CA PHE A 506 -31.25 23.21 6.88
C PHE A 506 -30.40 24.36 7.45
N GLY A 507 -30.90 25.61 7.38
CA GLY A 507 -30.16 26.77 7.86
C GLY A 507 -29.00 27.20 6.95
N SER A 508 -28.94 26.73 5.72
CA SER A 508 -27.92 27.15 4.74
C SER A 508 -28.04 28.65 4.45
N ASN A 509 -26.92 29.34 4.51
CA ASN A 509 -26.79 30.77 4.20
C ASN A 509 -26.02 31.03 2.90
N LEU A 510 -25.50 29.98 2.26
CA LEU A 510 -24.72 30.06 1.02
C LEU A 510 -25.57 29.61 -0.19
N GLN A 511 -25.32 30.27 -1.33
CA GLN A 511 -25.91 29.92 -2.61
C GLN A 511 -24.83 29.91 -3.68
N TYR A 512 -24.78 28.82 -4.45
CA TYR A 512 -23.86 28.67 -5.58
C TYR A 512 -24.32 27.57 -6.53
N GLU A 513 -23.81 27.60 -7.74
CA GLU A 513 -23.80 26.52 -8.71
C GLU A 513 -22.37 26.31 -9.19
N ARG A 514 -21.87 25.07 -9.04
CA ARG A 514 -20.51 24.68 -9.42
C ARG A 514 -20.54 23.59 -10.47
N TRP A 515 -19.73 23.77 -11.49
CA TRP A 515 -19.47 22.80 -12.53
C TRP A 515 -18.01 22.44 -12.50
N GLU A 516 -17.69 21.16 -12.49
CA GLU A 516 -16.31 20.65 -12.59
C GLU A 516 -16.24 19.49 -13.57
N PHE A 517 -15.24 19.54 -14.43
CA PHE A 517 -14.91 18.49 -15.39
C PHE A 517 -13.49 18.03 -15.12
N ASP A 518 -13.27 16.72 -15.07
CA ASP A 518 -11.96 16.12 -14.85
C ASP A 518 -11.78 14.93 -15.78
N GLY A 519 -10.58 14.79 -16.32
CA GLY A 519 -10.17 13.66 -17.15
C GLY A 519 -8.85 13.12 -16.62
N ALA A 520 -8.80 11.82 -16.36
CA ALA A 520 -7.61 11.13 -15.90
C ALA A 520 -7.32 9.93 -16.81
N PHE A 521 -6.06 9.77 -17.20
CA PHE A 521 -5.60 8.66 -18.01
C PHE A 521 -4.24 8.19 -17.53
N LYS A 522 -4.14 6.90 -17.20
CA LYS A 522 -2.89 6.25 -16.83
C LYS A 522 -2.48 5.31 -17.94
N TYR A 523 -1.44 5.66 -18.65
CA TYR A 523 -0.87 4.87 -19.72
C TYR A 523 0.35 4.07 -19.21
N ASN A 524 0.27 2.74 -19.29
CA ASN A 524 1.42 1.89 -19.03
C ASN A 524 2.27 1.81 -20.30
N TYR A 525 3.39 2.52 -20.30
CA TYR A 525 4.31 2.52 -21.42
C TYR A 525 5.08 1.22 -21.53
N ARG A 526 5.58 0.68 -20.39
CA ARG A 526 6.40 -0.52 -20.37
C ARG A 526 6.62 -1.03 -18.94
N GLY A 527 6.07 -2.19 -18.62
CA GLY A 527 6.22 -2.77 -17.30
C GLY A 527 5.76 -1.82 -16.19
N MET A 528 6.66 -1.34 -15.37
CA MET A 528 6.38 -0.42 -14.27
C MET A 528 6.52 1.07 -14.63
N ARG A 529 6.59 1.39 -15.92
CA ARG A 529 6.68 2.78 -16.38
C ARG A 529 5.31 3.29 -16.75
N PHE A 530 4.89 4.34 -16.08
CA PHE A 530 3.57 4.92 -16.25
C PHE A 530 3.66 6.39 -16.65
N LEU A 531 2.84 6.77 -17.59
CA LEU A 531 2.54 8.15 -17.92
C LEU A 531 1.15 8.46 -17.38
N ASN A 532 1.05 9.36 -16.41
CA ASN A 532 -0.22 9.79 -15.85
C ASN A 532 -0.55 11.17 -16.39
N LEU A 533 -1.70 11.27 -17.04
CA LEU A 533 -2.26 12.50 -17.57
C LEU A 533 -3.52 12.84 -16.78
N ARG A 534 -3.64 14.07 -16.35
CA ARG A 534 -4.85 14.60 -15.73
C ARG A 534 -5.11 16.01 -16.23
N ALA A 535 -6.32 16.26 -16.68
CA ALA A 535 -6.76 17.58 -17.11
C ALA A 535 -8.12 17.87 -16.49
N GLY A 536 -8.39 19.13 -16.18
CA GLY A 536 -9.65 19.51 -15.59
C GLY A 536 -9.95 20.98 -15.74
N ALA A 537 -11.24 21.30 -15.62
CA ALA A 537 -11.74 22.65 -15.62
C ALA A 537 -12.94 22.76 -14.67
N GLY A 538 -13.12 23.91 -14.08
CA GLY A 538 -14.27 24.17 -13.23
C GLY A 538 -14.65 25.63 -13.25
N PHE A 539 -15.94 25.90 -13.02
CA PHE A 539 -16.45 27.25 -12.97
C PHE A 539 -17.74 27.33 -12.14
N TYR A 540 -18.04 28.56 -11.71
CA TYR A 540 -19.30 28.89 -11.02
C TYR A 540 -20.20 29.69 -11.96
N THR A 541 -21.49 29.32 -12.05
CA THR A 541 -22.50 30.06 -12.84
C THR A 541 -23.37 30.96 -11.97
N ASN A 542 -23.58 30.60 -10.71
CA ASN A 542 -24.36 31.40 -9.77
C ASN A 542 -23.72 31.28 -8.38
N ARG A 543 -23.15 32.37 -7.87
CA ARG A 543 -22.43 32.40 -6.62
C ARG A 543 -22.78 33.63 -5.81
N SER A 544 -23.21 33.45 -4.55
CA SER A 544 -23.35 34.56 -3.61
C SER A 544 -21.95 35.11 -3.23
N THR A 545 -21.88 36.39 -2.90
CA THR A 545 -20.63 37.06 -2.52
C THR A 545 -19.93 36.43 -1.33
N ASP A 546 -20.67 35.75 -0.46
CA ASP A 546 -20.13 35.14 0.77
C ASP A 546 -19.80 33.65 0.59
N TYR A 547 -19.94 33.07 -0.62
CA TYR A 547 -19.60 31.70 -0.88
C TYR A 547 -18.09 31.47 -0.99
N PHE A 548 -17.63 30.38 -0.41
CA PHE A 548 -16.25 29.91 -0.52
C PHE A 548 -16.01 29.28 -1.88
N VAL A 549 -15.01 29.75 -2.63
CA VAL A 549 -14.56 29.07 -3.83
C VAL A 549 -13.86 27.79 -3.41
N ASP A 550 -14.52 26.68 -3.55
CA ASP A 550 -14.11 25.38 -3.05
C ASP A 550 -14.25 24.33 -4.17
N PHE A 551 -13.35 24.40 -5.13
CA PHE A 551 -13.26 23.40 -6.18
C PHE A 551 -12.76 22.08 -5.60
N THR A 552 -13.46 20.99 -5.87
CA THR A 552 -13.15 19.67 -5.35
C THR A 552 -11.73 19.23 -5.66
N ASN A 553 -11.24 19.63 -6.83
CA ASN A 553 -9.92 19.26 -7.32
C ASN A 553 -8.74 20.01 -6.66
N PHE A 554 -9.00 21.02 -5.82
CA PHE A 554 -8.00 21.80 -5.11
C PHE A 554 -8.09 21.68 -3.59
N ARG A 555 -8.95 20.81 -3.07
CA ARG A 555 -9.06 20.60 -1.62
C ARG A 555 -7.79 19.98 -1.08
N ASP A 556 -7.22 20.64 -0.10
CA ASP A 556 -6.11 20.07 0.66
C ASP A 556 -6.59 18.88 1.49
N ASN A 557 -5.92 17.76 1.35
CA ASN A 557 -6.10 16.65 2.27
C ASN A 557 -5.30 16.92 3.55
N ASN A 558 -5.95 17.50 4.54
CA ASN A 558 -5.33 17.80 5.84
C ASN A 558 -5.37 16.64 6.83
N LEU A 559 -6.00 15.51 6.47
CA LEU A 559 -6.03 14.33 7.33
C LEU A 559 -4.65 13.69 7.40
N PRO A 560 -4.20 13.26 8.58
CA PRO A 560 -2.96 12.51 8.74
C PRO A 560 -3.14 11.04 8.34
N THR A 561 -3.87 10.80 7.24
CA THR A 561 -4.16 9.48 6.71
C THR A 561 -3.33 9.21 5.46
N GLY A 562 -2.82 7.99 5.36
CA GLY A 562 -2.10 7.53 4.19
C GLY A 562 -0.71 8.15 4.01
N TRP A 563 -0.07 7.69 2.97
CA TRP A 563 1.28 8.08 2.57
C TRP A 563 1.21 9.24 1.59
N GLU A 564 1.90 10.34 1.88
CA GLU A 564 1.90 11.56 1.08
C GLU A 564 3.05 11.59 0.05
N ASP A 565 3.25 10.53 -0.68
CA ASP A 565 4.30 10.43 -1.70
C ASP A 565 3.78 10.49 -3.15
N ASP A 566 2.46 10.49 -3.33
CA ASP A 566 1.83 10.64 -4.63
C ASP A 566 1.40 12.10 -4.86
N TRP A 567 2.34 12.89 -5.36
CA TRP A 567 2.09 14.28 -5.73
C TRP A 567 1.54 14.42 -7.15
N SER A 568 1.23 13.33 -7.84
CA SER A 568 0.67 13.33 -9.20
C SER A 568 -0.72 13.95 -9.22
N GLY A 569 -0.94 14.86 -10.13
CA GLY A 569 -2.24 15.53 -10.30
C GLY A 569 -2.57 16.59 -9.24
N GLN A 570 -1.57 17.02 -8.47
CA GLN A 570 -1.68 18.07 -7.45
C GLN A 570 -0.61 19.15 -7.68
N PHE A 571 -0.95 20.39 -7.38
CA PHE A 571 0.02 21.49 -7.29
C PHE A 571 0.70 21.47 -5.92
N GLN A 572 2.00 21.72 -5.90
CA GLN A 572 2.79 21.69 -4.69
C GLN A 572 3.16 23.08 -4.15
N LEU A 573 3.26 24.07 -5.04
CA LEU A 573 3.71 25.42 -4.74
C LEU A 573 2.65 26.49 -5.07
N VAL A 574 1.46 26.09 -5.44
CA VAL A 574 0.35 27.00 -5.75
C VAL A 574 -0.14 27.67 -4.47
N ASP A 575 -0.24 29.00 -4.48
CA ASP A 575 -0.89 29.73 -3.38
C ASP A 575 -2.40 29.48 -3.44
N GLY A 576 -2.95 28.91 -2.37
CA GLY A 576 -4.38 28.63 -2.25
C GLY A 576 -5.29 29.83 -2.51
N ARG A 577 -4.79 31.05 -2.31
CA ARG A 577 -5.54 32.29 -2.58
C ARG A 577 -5.85 32.46 -4.07
N TRP A 578 -4.99 32.01 -4.97
CA TRP A 578 -5.19 32.24 -6.41
C TRP A 578 -6.45 31.59 -6.94
N TYR A 579 -6.74 30.34 -6.60
CA TYR A 579 -7.97 29.69 -7.03
C TYR A 579 -9.17 30.01 -6.14
N ASN A 580 -8.95 30.36 -4.86
CA ASN A 580 -10.03 30.84 -3.98
C ASN A 580 -10.58 32.21 -4.42
N GLU A 581 -9.82 32.99 -5.19
CA GLU A 581 -10.24 34.27 -5.74
C GLU A 581 -10.84 34.16 -7.16
N SER A 582 -10.70 33.03 -7.80
CA SER A 582 -11.10 32.83 -9.21
C SER A 582 -12.44 32.11 -9.32
N ASN A 583 -13.30 32.57 -10.23
CA ASN A 583 -14.57 31.91 -10.55
C ASN A 583 -14.42 30.71 -11.48
N TYR A 584 -13.27 30.57 -12.13
CA TYR A 584 -12.98 29.45 -12.99
C TYR A 584 -11.50 29.05 -12.93
N TYR A 585 -11.23 27.81 -13.30
CA TYR A 585 -9.88 27.30 -13.52
C TYR A 585 -9.83 26.35 -14.71
N ILE A 586 -8.65 26.25 -15.28
CA ILE A 586 -8.24 25.17 -16.15
C ILE A 586 -6.89 24.64 -15.69
N ARG A 587 -6.72 23.32 -15.62
CA ARG A 587 -5.50 22.70 -15.14
C ARG A 587 -5.08 21.51 -16.00
N GLY A 588 -3.79 21.24 -16.02
CA GLY A 588 -3.22 20.05 -16.62
C GLY A 588 -2.07 19.53 -15.76
N HIS A 589 -1.97 18.22 -15.61
CA HIS A 589 -0.88 17.55 -14.95
C HIS A 589 -0.39 16.40 -15.80
N LEU A 590 0.91 16.28 -15.90
CA LEU A 590 1.60 15.17 -16.54
C LEU A 590 2.62 14.64 -15.54
N SER A 591 2.61 13.35 -15.25
CA SER A 591 3.70 12.72 -14.50
C SER A 591 4.19 11.46 -15.20
N TYR A 592 5.50 11.24 -15.11
CA TYR A 592 6.15 10.04 -15.59
C TYR A 592 6.79 9.31 -14.42
N ASP A 593 6.37 8.07 -14.20
CA ASP A 593 6.85 7.19 -13.14
C ASP A 593 7.75 6.11 -13.75
N SER A 594 8.90 5.87 -13.14
CA SER A 594 9.81 4.79 -13.53
C SER A 594 10.55 4.24 -12.31
N PRO A 595 10.83 2.93 -12.24
CA PRO A 595 11.60 2.38 -11.14
C PRO A 595 13.04 2.86 -11.10
N LEU A 596 13.66 3.09 -12.25
CA LEU A 596 15.09 3.44 -12.36
C LEU A 596 15.27 4.51 -13.44
N VAL A 597 15.52 5.77 -13.06
CA VAL A 597 15.78 6.88 -13.99
C VAL A 597 17.18 7.43 -13.78
N ALA A 598 17.38 8.33 -12.83
CA ALA A 598 18.63 9.04 -12.61
C ALA A 598 19.28 8.72 -11.26
N MET A 599 18.53 8.83 -10.17
CA MET A 599 19.06 8.63 -8.81
C MET A 599 19.41 7.19 -8.49
N SER A 600 18.78 6.22 -9.14
CA SER A 600 19.11 4.81 -9.02
C SER A 600 20.54 4.46 -9.48
N TRP A 601 21.17 5.34 -10.27
CA TRP A 601 22.58 5.21 -10.67
C TRP A 601 23.57 5.82 -9.67
N VAL A 602 23.07 6.57 -8.67
CA VAL A 602 23.92 7.19 -7.65
C VAL A 602 24.27 6.17 -6.58
N PRO A 603 25.55 5.89 -6.30
CA PRO A 603 25.95 4.95 -5.26
C PRO A 603 25.35 5.31 -3.89
N LEU A 604 25.03 4.31 -3.08
CA LEU A 604 24.40 4.39 -1.76
C LEU A 604 22.94 4.82 -1.78
N VAL A 605 22.59 5.92 -2.43
CA VAL A 605 21.20 6.43 -2.49
C VAL A 605 20.37 5.57 -3.44
N GLY A 606 20.88 5.29 -4.63
CA GLY A 606 20.20 4.54 -5.67
C GLY A 606 19.80 3.12 -5.26
N ARG A 607 20.51 2.53 -4.31
CA ARG A 607 20.21 1.19 -3.80
C ARG A 607 18.79 1.07 -3.25
N PHE A 608 18.27 2.13 -2.61
CA PHE A 608 16.99 2.12 -1.91
C PHE A 608 15.87 2.83 -2.68
N VAL A 609 16.15 3.39 -3.85
CA VAL A 609 15.15 4.07 -4.67
C VAL A 609 14.26 3.05 -5.38
N GLU A 610 12.97 3.05 -5.07
CA GLU A 610 11.98 2.18 -5.69
C GLU A 610 11.36 2.79 -6.94
N THR A 611 11.05 4.08 -6.91
CA THR A 611 10.39 4.80 -8.02
C THR A 611 10.89 6.22 -8.08
N GLU A 612 11.15 6.68 -9.27
CA GLU A 612 11.43 8.08 -9.57
C GLU A 612 10.29 8.66 -10.41
N ARG A 613 9.93 9.92 -10.16
CA ARG A 613 8.83 10.61 -10.83
C ARG A 613 9.26 11.97 -11.34
N LEU A 614 8.83 12.28 -12.56
CA LEU A 614 8.91 13.62 -13.14
C LEU A 614 7.51 14.21 -13.15
N TYR A 615 7.37 15.45 -12.74
CA TYR A 615 6.10 16.17 -12.70
C TYR A 615 6.14 17.42 -13.58
N LEU A 616 5.08 17.63 -14.30
CA LEU A 616 4.81 18.87 -15.05
C LEU A 616 3.35 19.24 -14.80
N SER A 617 3.10 20.42 -14.28
CA SER A 617 1.75 20.93 -14.02
C SER A 617 1.57 22.33 -14.57
N ALA A 618 0.36 22.62 -15.04
CA ALA A 618 -0.02 23.93 -15.55
C ALA A 618 -1.39 24.34 -15.00
N LEU A 619 -1.55 25.61 -14.65
CA LEU A 619 -2.78 26.19 -14.13
C LEU A 619 -3.06 27.54 -14.78
N GLY A 620 -4.31 27.72 -15.25
CA GLY A 620 -4.89 29.00 -15.60
C GLY A 620 -6.07 29.29 -14.70
N VAL A 621 -6.06 30.44 -14.05
CA VAL A 621 -7.15 30.97 -13.20
C VAL A 621 -7.40 32.43 -13.53
N GLU A 622 -8.56 32.95 -13.14
CA GLU A 622 -9.04 34.30 -13.54
C GLU A 622 -8.07 35.43 -13.18
N ARG A 623 -7.46 35.36 -11.97
CA ARG A 623 -6.72 36.49 -11.39
C ARG A 623 -5.20 36.36 -11.41
N THR A 624 -4.67 35.30 -12.06
CA THR A 624 -3.21 35.14 -12.16
C THR A 624 -2.76 34.97 -13.61
N ARG A 625 -1.46 35.16 -13.82
CA ARG A 625 -0.79 34.79 -15.08
C ARG A 625 -0.71 33.25 -15.16
N ALA A 626 -0.45 32.73 -16.35
CA ALA A 626 -0.24 31.30 -16.54
C ALA A 626 0.83 30.78 -15.58
N TYR A 627 0.45 29.76 -14.79
CA TYR A 627 1.29 29.14 -13.77
C TYR A 627 1.77 27.78 -14.25
N PHE A 628 3.05 27.52 -14.07
CA PHE A 628 3.68 26.25 -14.39
C PHE A 628 4.47 25.74 -13.20
N GLU A 629 4.49 24.44 -13.02
CA GLU A 629 5.24 23.78 -11.96
C GLU A 629 5.95 22.55 -12.52
N LEU A 630 7.24 22.45 -12.22
CA LEU A 630 8.09 21.32 -12.53
C LEU A 630 8.51 20.64 -11.23
N GLY A 631 8.54 19.32 -11.23
CA GLY A 631 8.96 18.58 -10.05
C GLY A 631 9.74 17.32 -10.40
N TYR A 632 10.59 16.92 -9.48
CA TYR A 632 11.26 15.63 -9.48
C TYR A 632 11.10 14.99 -8.10
N GLY A 633 10.59 13.77 -8.05
CA GLY A 633 10.38 13.02 -6.84
C GLY A 633 11.07 11.66 -6.89
N LEU A 634 11.54 11.21 -5.74
CA LEU A 634 12.01 9.86 -5.51
C LEU A 634 11.28 9.24 -4.34
N LYS A 635 11.02 7.94 -4.46
CA LYS A 635 10.38 7.14 -3.47
C LYS A 635 11.27 5.98 -3.08
N CYS A 636 11.50 5.87 -1.79
CA CYS A 636 12.11 4.73 -1.15
C CYS A 636 11.07 4.01 -0.28
N ARG A 637 11.44 2.89 0.29
CA ARG A 637 10.55 2.08 1.12
C ARG A 637 9.91 2.86 2.29
N TYR A 638 10.70 3.66 2.99
CA TYR A 638 10.30 4.34 4.23
C TYR A 638 10.14 5.84 4.08
N PHE A 639 10.66 6.41 3.03
CA PHE A 639 10.60 7.84 2.79
C PHE A 639 10.40 8.17 1.33
N SER A 640 9.82 9.34 1.09
CA SER A 640 9.73 9.96 -0.23
C SER A 640 10.25 11.39 -0.15
N MET A 641 10.92 11.83 -1.18
CA MET A 641 11.47 13.17 -1.29
C MET A 641 11.07 13.75 -2.65
N GLY A 642 10.83 15.04 -2.71
CA GLY A 642 10.53 15.76 -3.93
C GLY A 642 11.06 17.17 -3.91
N VAL A 643 11.47 17.65 -5.06
CA VAL A 643 11.85 19.03 -5.31
C VAL A 643 10.91 19.60 -6.36
N PHE A 644 10.41 20.80 -6.11
CA PHE A 644 9.44 21.46 -6.98
C PHE A 644 9.87 22.90 -7.22
N ALA A 645 9.73 23.34 -8.47
CA ALA A 645 9.96 24.71 -8.87
C ALA A 645 8.75 25.23 -9.65
N SER A 646 8.32 26.44 -9.36
CA SER A 646 7.20 27.07 -10.01
C SER A 646 7.58 28.35 -10.76
N PHE A 647 6.80 28.65 -11.80
CA PHE A 647 6.99 29.76 -12.70
C PHE A 647 5.66 30.45 -12.97
N LEU A 648 5.66 31.78 -12.98
CA LEU A 648 4.57 32.64 -13.47
C LEU A 648 4.92 33.15 -14.85
N ASN A 649 4.25 32.69 -15.90
CA ASN A 649 4.68 32.74 -17.29
C ASN A 649 6.07 32.07 -17.43
N THR A 650 7.10 32.85 -17.69
CA THR A 650 8.50 32.40 -17.83
C THR A 650 9.39 32.82 -16.66
N LYS A 651 8.84 33.53 -15.67
CA LYS A 651 9.61 34.02 -14.51
C LYS A 651 9.55 33.02 -13.39
N TYR A 652 10.71 32.71 -12.81
CA TYR A 652 10.81 31.91 -11.57
C TYR A 652 9.97 32.55 -10.45
N ASN A 653 9.23 31.72 -9.73
CA ASN A 653 8.34 32.15 -8.65
C ASN A 653 8.77 31.56 -7.31
N ALA A 654 8.84 30.24 -7.18
CA ALA A 654 9.15 29.57 -5.92
C ALA A 654 9.82 28.20 -6.14
N PHE A 655 10.53 27.77 -5.09
CA PHE A 655 11.13 26.44 -5.00
C PHE A 655 10.88 25.85 -3.61
N GLU A 656 10.54 24.58 -3.53
CA GLU A 656 10.34 23.89 -2.27
C GLU A 656 10.87 22.47 -2.32
N PHE A 657 11.42 22.02 -1.20
CA PHE A 657 11.75 20.62 -0.93
C PHE A 657 10.67 20.00 -0.06
N LYS A 658 10.17 18.84 -0.44
CA LYS A 658 9.20 18.07 0.33
C LYS A 658 9.77 16.71 0.71
N SER A 659 9.46 16.26 1.90
CA SER A 659 9.82 14.94 2.38
C SER A 659 8.69 14.35 3.21
N THR A 660 8.55 13.03 3.11
CA THR A 660 7.60 12.25 3.89
C THR A 660 8.31 10.99 4.37
N PHE A 661 8.10 10.63 5.61
CA PHE A 661 8.67 9.44 6.24
C PHE A 661 7.58 8.68 6.99
N GLU A 662 7.49 7.37 6.76
CA GLU A 662 6.57 6.47 7.46
C GLU A 662 7.16 5.06 7.50
N LEU A 663 7.34 4.50 8.71
CA LEU A 663 7.91 3.16 8.89
C LEU A 663 6.92 2.04 8.55
N PHE A 664 5.64 2.22 8.89
CA PHE A 664 4.60 1.22 8.63
C PHE A 664 3.55 1.77 7.68
N ARG A 665 3.88 1.68 6.42
CA ARG A 665 3.06 2.16 5.32
C ARG A 665 1.89 1.24 4.99
N ARG A 666 2.10 -0.06 5.13
CA ARG A 666 1.09 -1.11 4.89
C ARG A 666 0.97 -1.98 6.12
N TRP A 667 -0.19 -2.07 6.68
CA TRP A 667 -0.49 -2.93 7.82
C TRP A 667 -1.85 -3.62 7.64
#